data_6a3029745c3e587d1235104351a28106
#
_entry.id   6a3029745c3e587d1235104351a28106
#
_cell.length_a   1.000
_cell.length_b   1.000
_cell.length_c   1.000
_cell.angle_alpha   90.00
_cell.angle_beta   90.00
_cell.angle_gamma   90.00
#
_symmetry.space_group_name_H-M   'P 1'
#
loop_
_entity.id
_entity.type
_entity.pdbx_description
1 polymer ?
#
loop_
_entity_poly.entity_id
_entity_poly.type
_entity_poly.pdbx_seq_one_letter_code
_entity_poly.pdbx_strand_id
1 'polypeptide(L)'
;MAEIRRESQQHSGVKLGDIFFALFKRKRTIMVCAAVGIIAAAAVYFLYPPSYESQAKLLVRYVLERSGVDPVERANPAGAANDTDKVIGAEVEILTSWDLAVQVAQALGPQRLLPPAQDPFSRLVRAIGLQRLLPPSGASATEGEAARSVTLGLKVIANKGSNIIFISYENRNPEIATLVLQELLSRYFVKHLEVHRSVGAFDFVAQQTDQVRGRLNQSEDALKSVREKTGIASLKEGSVALTTEAAKVQEQLNAAEADLAEQQALVSQKADSGAKTWRKKKPGDEKTNKAKVAGTQAKIETLKTRLSDIQRRTKQLSELAPQIEDLERKKEMDEANYKYFAASLEKARIDEALDPSKIPNISAVQRPSPPSLETKKRNKILMGLVGGGLTLGIALALLRGLVLNQTVGRPFQLETQLHIPLMLSIPYANGRFALPSNGSPADPGALATQRRHPKLAPWEAGHFIRPYCDAIRDRLGLYFELNHLTHKPKLVGVTGMSEEGGTSTLAAGLAASLSETNDGKVLLVDVNLGPQEVHPFFKGKPAYPLNKALKPSDSIASATENLYLATVGSPSTGGPAQLGLKKFFDMMPNMKASDFDYIIFDMPPLDQTSPTWGMAAFMDKLLVVVEAEKNNREVIRRSYGKLIAERNNVAVVVNKTRSYVPKWLDSES
;
A
#
# COMPACT_ATOMS: atom_id res chain seq x y z
N MET A 1 -4.61 15.34 36.46
CA MET A 1 -3.84 15.79 35.27
C MET A 1 -2.88 14.73 34.69
N ALA A 2 -2.59 13.63 35.36
CA ALA A 2 -1.72 12.55 34.84
C ALA A 2 -2.49 11.41 34.11
N GLU A 3 -3.78 11.25 34.34
CA GLU A 3 -4.62 10.23 33.69
C GLU A 3 -5.10 10.64 32.29
N ILE A 4 -5.25 11.92 32.00
CA ILE A 4 -5.63 12.43 30.67
C ILE A 4 -4.51 12.28 29.64
N ARG A 5 -3.27 12.00 30.07
CA ARG A 5 -2.10 11.83 29.18
C ARG A 5 -1.92 10.40 28.63
N ARG A 6 -2.64 9.41 29.16
CA ARG A 6 -2.51 8.00 28.73
C ARG A 6 -3.48 7.54 27.64
N GLU A 7 -4.57 8.27 27.41
CA GLU A 7 -5.53 7.94 26.33
C GLU A 7 -5.16 8.48 24.95
N SER A 8 -4.13 9.34 24.82
CA SER A 8 -3.76 9.96 23.54
C SER A 8 -2.74 9.19 22.69
N GLN A 9 -2.37 7.97 23.06
CA GLN A 9 -1.57 7.06 22.22
C GLN A 9 -2.41 6.00 21.47
N GLN A 10 -3.69 6.25 21.26
CA GLN A 10 -4.45 5.47 20.31
C GLN A 10 -4.02 5.82 18.88
N HIS A 11 -3.25 4.93 18.31
CA HIS A 11 -2.93 4.66 16.92
C HIS A 11 -3.58 5.65 15.93
N SER A 12 -2.75 6.44 15.28
CA SER A 12 -3.08 7.13 14.03
C SER A 12 -3.29 6.12 12.90
N GLY A 13 -4.18 5.17 13.11
CA GLY A 13 -4.62 4.22 12.10
C GLY A 13 -5.37 4.97 11.00
N VAL A 14 -5.09 4.64 9.75
CA VAL A 14 -5.86 5.10 8.59
C VAL A 14 -7.33 4.73 8.82
N LYS A 15 -8.21 5.71 8.98
CA LYS A 15 -9.64 5.45 9.14
C LYS A 15 -10.24 5.00 7.83
N LEU A 16 -11.26 4.15 7.91
CA LEU A 16 -11.97 3.62 6.73
C LEU A 16 -12.48 4.77 5.82
N GLY A 17 -12.92 5.88 6.42
CA GLY A 17 -13.31 7.09 5.72
C GLY A 17 -12.20 7.73 4.87
N ASP A 18 -10.93 7.65 5.29
CA ASP A 18 -9.80 8.19 4.52
C ASP A 18 -9.51 7.33 3.28
N ILE A 19 -9.72 6.02 3.39
CA ILE A 19 -9.62 5.08 2.27
C ILE A 19 -10.70 5.40 1.23
N PHE A 20 -11.96 5.52 1.65
CA PHE A 20 -13.04 5.87 0.74
C PHE A 20 -12.83 7.25 0.11
N PHE A 21 -12.42 8.23 0.89
CA PHE A 21 -12.10 9.56 0.36
C PHE A 21 -11.00 9.48 -0.72
N ALA A 22 -9.91 8.75 -0.48
CA ALA A 22 -8.82 8.58 -1.44
C ALA A 22 -9.28 7.90 -2.73
N LEU A 23 -10.11 6.85 -2.64
CA LEU A 23 -10.65 6.10 -3.76
C LEU A 23 -11.61 6.97 -4.61
N PHE A 24 -12.61 7.58 -3.98
CA PHE A 24 -13.62 8.37 -4.70
C PHE A 24 -13.04 9.66 -5.29
N LYS A 25 -12.11 10.30 -4.60
CA LYS A 25 -11.37 11.46 -5.13
C LYS A 25 -10.64 11.12 -6.42
N ARG A 26 -10.07 9.91 -6.52
CA ARG A 26 -9.25 9.47 -7.65
C ARG A 26 -9.93 8.43 -8.55
N LYS A 27 -11.25 8.41 -8.59
CA LYS A 27 -12.03 7.50 -9.44
C LYS A 27 -11.59 7.49 -10.91
N ARG A 28 -11.17 8.66 -11.45
CA ARG A 28 -10.64 8.76 -12.82
C ARG A 28 -9.38 7.91 -13.02
N THR A 29 -8.45 7.91 -12.07
CA THR A 29 -7.23 7.08 -12.14
C THR A 29 -7.58 5.60 -12.15
N ILE A 30 -8.52 5.17 -11.27
CA ILE A 30 -9.00 3.79 -11.21
C ILE A 30 -9.67 3.40 -12.54
N MET A 31 -10.54 4.27 -13.08
CA MET A 31 -11.22 4.02 -14.35
C MET A 31 -10.24 3.92 -15.53
N VAL A 32 -9.21 4.77 -15.57
CA VAL A 32 -8.17 4.71 -16.63
C VAL A 32 -7.38 3.41 -16.55
N CYS A 33 -6.93 3.01 -15.36
CA CYS A 33 -6.20 1.74 -15.18
C CYS A 33 -7.08 0.53 -15.51
N ALA A 34 -8.36 0.55 -15.11
CA ALA A 34 -9.31 -0.50 -15.47
C ALA A 34 -9.57 -0.55 -16.99
N ALA A 35 -9.73 0.60 -17.64
CA ALA A 35 -9.88 0.67 -19.09
C ALA A 35 -8.66 0.13 -19.84
N VAL A 36 -7.45 0.46 -19.39
CA VAL A 36 -6.20 -0.10 -19.93
C VAL A 36 -6.16 -1.62 -19.75
N GLY A 37 -6.56 -2.13 -18.57
CA GLY A 37 -6.68 -3.57 -18.32
C GLY A 37 -7.68 -4.27 -19.26
N ILE A 38 -8.83 -3.64 -19.51
CA ILE A 38 -9.86 -4.14 -20.43
C ILE A 38 -9.36 -4.12 -21.87
N ILE A 39 -8.70 -3.04 -22.31
CA ILE A 39 -8.13 -2.93 -23.66
C ILE A 39 -7.04 -3.99 -23.86
N ALA A 40 -6.17 -4.19 -22.86
CA ALA A 40 -5.15 -5.23 -22.89
C ALA A 40 -5.79 -6.63 -22.96
N ALA A 41 -6.85 -6.88 -22.19
CA ALA A 41 -7.59 -8.13 -22.24
C ALA A 41 -8.26 -8.34 -23.62
N ALA A 42 -8.87 -7.31 -24.20
CA ALA A 42 -9.43 -7.36 -25.54
C ALA A 42 -8.34 -7.65 -26.59
N ALA A 43 -7.20 -6.99 -26.50
CA ALA A 43 -6.06 -7.26 -27.38
C ALA A 43 -5.60 -8.72 -27.28
N VAL A 44 -5.47 -9.26 -26.08
CA VAL A 44 -5.13 -10.68 -25.86
C VAL A 44 -6.24 -11.59 -26.41
N TYR A 45 -7.51 -11.24 -26.25
CA TYR A 45 -8.61 -12.04 -26.78
C TYR A 45 -8.55 -12.21 -28.29
N PHE A 46 -8.22 -11.15 -29.04
CA PHE A 46 -8.14 -11.18 -30.51
C PHE A 46 -6.79 -11.68 -31.06
N LEU A 47 -5.70 -11.43 -30.31
CA LEU A 47 -4.33 -11.74 -30.79
C LEU A 47 -3.80 -13.09 -30.30
N TYR A 48 -4.31 -13.59 -29.16
CA TYR A 48 -3.86 -14.86 -28.60
C TYR A 48 -4.57 -16.01 -29.32
N PRO A 49 -3.85 -16.83 -30.10
CA PRO A 49 -4.46 -17.92 -30.83
C PRO A 49 -5.08 -18.94 -29.89
N PRO A 50 -6.23 -19.53 -30.26
CA PRO A 50 -6.85 -20.58 -29.47
C PRO A 50 -5.93 -21.79 -29.40
N SER A 51 -5.92 -22.48 -28.23
CA SER A 51 -5.28 -23.80 -28.09
C SER A 51 -6.32 -24.91 -28.15
N TYR A 52 -5.94 -26.02 -28.75
CA TYR A 52 -6.76 -27.22 -28.86
C TYR A 52 -6.14 -28.32 -28.02
N GLU A 53 -6.98 -29.05 -27.30
CA GLU A 53 -6.58 -30.14 -26.43
C GLU A 53 -7.17 -31.45 -26.91
N SER A 54 -6.32 -32.49 -27.07
CA SER A 54 -6.72 -33.87 -27.25
C SER A 54 -6.45 -34.65 -25.99
N GLN A 55 -7.35 -35.54 -25.59
CA GLN A 55 -7.29 -36.29 -24.34
C GLN A 55 -7.33 -37.80 -24.59
N ALA A 56 -6.56 -38.55 -23.80
CA ALA A 56 -6.56 -40.00 -23.77
C ALA A 56 -6.56 -40.52 -22.34
N LYS A 57 -6.99 -41.78 -22.16
CA LYS A 57 -7.02 -42.43 -20.85
C LYS A 57 -6.37 -43.78 -20.92
N LEU A 58 -5.42 -44.05 -20.05
CA LEU A 58 -4.80 -45.35 -19.89
C LEU A 58 -5.26 -45.97 -18.58
N LEU A 59 -5.61 -47.27 -18.61
CA LEU A 59 -5.86 -48.07 -17.45
C LEU A 59 -4.62 -48.89 -17.14
N VAL A 60 -4.08 -48.73 -15.96
CA VAL A 60 -3.02 -49.54 -15.42
C VAL A 60 -3.71 -50.72 -14.68
N ARG A 61 -3.62 -51.91 -15.22
CA ARG A 61 -4.08 -53.12 -14.56
C ARG A 61 -2.99 -53.63 -13.65
N TYR A 62 -3.10 -53.37 -12.37
CA TYR A 62 -2.20 -53.97 -11.40
C TYR A 62 -2.58 -55.44 -11.22
N VAL A 63 -1.82 -56.32 -11.80
CA VAL A 63 -1.82 -57.73 -11.42
C VAL A 63 -0.95 -57.85 -10.18
N LEU A 64 -1.55 -58.03 -9.04
CA LEU A 64 -0.87 -58.42 -7.81
C LEU A 64 -0.25 -59.81 -8.08
N GLU A 65 0.99 -59.82 -8.59
CA GLU A 65 1.78 -61.01 -8.52
C GLU A 65 2.09 -61.26 -7.04
N ARG A 66 1.28 -62.13 -6.46
CA ARG A 66 1.63 -62.73 -5.20
C ARG A 66 2.96 -63.46 -5.43
N SER A 67 4.04 -62.81 -5.08
CA SER A 67 5.30 -63.51 -4.84
C SER A 67 5.00 -64.53 -3.78
N GLY A 68 5.01 -65.82 -4.17
CA GLY A 68 4.66 -66.96 -3.31
C GLY A 68 5.70 -67.26 -2.20
N VAL A 69 6.45 -66.27 -1.77
CA VAL A 69 7.61 -66.45 -0.88
C VAL A 69 7.47 -65.75 0.48
N ASP A 70 6.38 -65.00 0.73
CA ASP A 70 6.23 -64.38 2.05
C ASP A 70 4.85 -64.67 2.68
N PRO A 71 4.76 -65.73 3.55
CA PRO A 71 3.49 -66.07 4.21
C PRO A 71 3.21 -65.26 5.49
N VAL A 72 4.00 -64.23 5.86
CA VAL A 72 3.88 -63.63 7.20
C VAL A 72 3.45 -62.18 7.24
N GLU A 73 3.38 -61.43 6.17
CA GLU A 73 2.80 -60.08 6.24
C GLU A 73 1.31 -60.11 5.85
N ARG A 74 0.48 -60.12 6.88
CA ARG A 74 -0.95 -59.90 6.80
C ARG A 74 -1.21 -58.64 5.96
N ALA A 75 -1.95 -58.82 4.88
CA ALA A 75 -2.44 -57.79 3.99
C ALA A 75 -3.02 -56.61 4.79
N ASN A 76 -2.22 -55.60 4.97
CA ASN A 76 -2.72 -54.31 5.42
C ASN A 76 -3.30 -53.62 4.17
N PRO A 77 -4.65 -53.44 4.07
CA PRO A 77 -5.27 -52.89 2.87
C PRO A 77 -4.74 -51.46 2.54
N ALA A 78 -4.12 -50.79 3.50
CA ALA A 78 -3.43 -49.52 3.30
C ALA A 78 -2.08 -49.65 2.53
N GLY A 79 -1.42 -50.82 2.57
CA GLY A 79 -0.17 -51.07 1.83
C GLY A 79 -0.42 -51.25 0.32
N ALA A 80 -1.47 -51.93 -0.07
CA ALA A 80 -1.80 -52.23 -1.47
C ALA A 80 -2.16 -50.94 -2.26
N ALA A 81 -2.80 -49.97 -1.63
CA ALA A 81 -3.09 -48.65 -2.27
C ALA A 81 -1.83 -47.83 -2.53
N ASN A 82 -0.85 -47.89 -1.63
CA ASN A 82 0.42 -47.17 -1.77
C ASN A 82 1.31 -47.76 -2.89
N ASP A 83 1.24 -49.06 -3.14
CA ASP A 83 2.04 -49.69 -4.19
C ASP A 83 1.45 -49.43 -5.57
N THR A 84 0.13 -49.32 -5.68
CA THR A 84 -0.55 -48.92 -6.91
C THR A 84 -0.17 -47.48 -7.33
N ASP A 85 -0.14 -46.56 -6.36
CA ASP A 85 0.24 -45.16 -6.61
C ASP A 85 1.69 -45.05 -7.08
N LYS A 86 2.60 -45.88 -6.61
CA LYS A 86 4.00 -45.93 -7.06
C LYS A 86 4.16 -46.39 -8.51
N VAL A 87 3.42 -47.46 -8.85
CA VAL A 87 3.47 -47.97 -10.24
C VAL A 87 2.90 -46.94 -11.21
N ILE A 88 1.81 -46.30 -10.85
CA ILE A 88 1.21 -45.24 -11.65
C ILE A 88 2.18 -44.05 -11.75
N GLY A 89 2.89 -43.71 -10.67
CA GLY A 89 3.93 -42.68 -10.67
C GLY A 89 5.06 -42.98 -11.66
N ALA A 90 5.54 -44.21 -11.69
CA ALA A 90 6.57 -44.67 -12.62
C ALA A 90 6.09 -44.56 -14.08
N GLU A 91 4.87 -44.95 -14.36
CA GLU A 91 4.30 -44.83 -15.70
C GLU A 91 4.11 -43.35 -16.15
N VAL A 92 3.76 -42.49 -15.21
CA VAL A 92 3.72 -41.04 -15.46
C VAL A 92 5.11 -40.49 -15.81
N GLU A 93 6.17 -40.93 -15.12
CA GLU A 93 7.53 -40.53 -15.44
C GLU A 93 7.99 -41.04 -16.81
N ILE A 94 7.64 -42.26 -17.17
CA ILE A 94 7.92 -42.79 -18.52
C ILE A 94 7.19 -41.96 -19.57
N LEU A 95 5.91 -41.65 -19.36
CA LEU A 95 5.10 -40.85 -20.29
C LEU A 95 5.62 -39.41 -20.44
N THR A 96 6.20 -38.86 -19.37
CA THR A 96 6.76 -37.49 -19.37
C THR A 96 8.24 -37.45 -19.67
N SER A 97 8.85 -38.60 -19.96
CA SER A 97 10.29 -38.69 -20.19
C SER A 97 10.71 -37.86 -21.42
N TRP A 98 11.86 -37.20 -21.28
CA TRP A 98 12.49 -36.44 -22.37
C TRP A 98 12.74 -37.30 -23.63
N ASP A 99 13.20 -38.52 -23.40
CA ASP A 99 13.53 -39.47 -24.46
C ASP A 99 12.30 -39.82 -25.32
N LEU A 100 11.14 -40.07 -24.68
CA LEU A 100 9.88 -40.29 -25.36
C LEU A 100 9.46 -39.05 -26.19
N ALA A 101 9.64 -37.85 -25.61
CA ALA A 101 9.36 -36.61 -26.33
C ALA A 101 10.26 -36.41 -27.55
N VAL A 102 11.54 -36.79 -27.45
CA VAL A 102 12.49 -36.77 -28.59
C VAL A 102 12.05 -37.75 -29.68
N GLN A 103 11.70 -38.99 -29.30
CA GLN A 103 11.22 -39.98 -30.25
C GLN A 103 9.95 -39.52 -30.99
N VAL A 104 9.01 -38.90 -30.31
CA VAL A 104 7.82 -38.31 -30.91
C VAL A 104 8.17 -37.16 -31.84
N ALA A 105 9.10 -36.29 -31.43
CA ALA A 105 9.55 -35.18 -32.26
C ALA A 105 10.26 -35.63 -33.52
N GLN A 106 11.05 -36.71 -33.48
CA GLN A 106 11.67 -37.32 -34.63
C GLN A 106 10.66 -37.95 -35.61
N ALA A 107 9.66 -38.65 -35.08
CA ALA A 107 8.64 -39.31 -35.88
C ALA A 107 7.75 -38.34 -36.67
N LEU A 108 7.34 -37.26 -36.04
CA LEU A 108 6.42 -36.26 -36.63
C LEU A 108 7.14 -35.19 -37.45
N GLY A 109 8.44 -35.05 -37.24
CA GLY A 109 9.30 -34.04 -37.85
C GLY A 109 9.23 -32.70 -37.08
N PRO A 110 10.41 -32.12 -36.74
CA PRO A 110 10.50 -30.92 -35.90
C PRO A 110 9.81 -29.68 -36.52
N GLN A 111 9.75 -29.61 -37.86
CA GLN A 111 9.11 -28.49 -38.57
C GLN A 111 7.59 -28.41 -38.38
N ARG A 112 6.92 -29.56 -38.17
CA ARG A 112 5.45 -29.60 -37.94
C ARG A 112 5.08 -29.24 -36.51
N LEU A 113 5.95 -29.52 -35.54
CA LEU A 113 5.70 -29.34 -34.13
C LEU A 113 5.94 -27.91 -33.66
N LEU A 114 6.80 -27.17 -34.34
CA LEU A 114 7.11 -25.79 -34.01
C LEU A 114 6.10 -24.84 -34.67
N PRO A 115 5.62 -23.84 -33.95
CA PRO A 115 4.71 -22.86 -34.53
C PRO A 115 5.37 -22.12 -35.68
N PRO A 116 4.63 -21.78 -36.75
CA PRO A 116 5.19 -21.03 -37.88
C PRO A 116 5.73 -19.68 -37.37
N ALA A 117 6.91 -19.29 -37.87
CA ALA A 117 7.63 -18.07 -37.44
C ALA A 117 6.86 -16.74 -37.68
N GLN A 118 5.64 -16.80 -38.17
CA GLN A 118 4.78 -15.67 -38.54
C GLN A 118 3.48 -15.55 -37.72
N ASP A 119 3.50 -15.89 -36.45
CA ASP A 119 2.34 -15.70 -35.61
C ASP A 119 1.98 -14.19 -35.46
N PRO A 120 0.68 -13.83 -35.49
CA PRO A 120 0.25 -12.43 -35.31
C PRO A 120 0.74 -11.81 -34.02
N PHE A 121 0.92 -12.62 -32.97
CA PHE A 121 1.51 -12.20 -31.73
C PHE A 121 2.98 -11.79 -31.86
N SER A 122 3.78 -12.57 -32.60
CA SER A 122 5.19 -12.24 -32.84
C SER A 122 5.36 -10.99 -33.71
N ARG A 123 4.41 -10.74 -34.64
CA ARG A 123 4.35 -9.48 -35.41
C ARG A 123 4.06 -8.27 -34.51
N LEU A 124 3.12 -8.39 -33.59
CA LEU A 124 2.78 -7.32 -32.65
C LEU A 124 3.95 -7.02 -31.71
N VAL A 125 4.58 -8.04 -31.13
CA VAL A 125 5.73 -7.87 -30.21
C VAL A 125 6.91 -7.21 -30.93
N ARG A 126 7.14 -7.53 -32.24
CA ARG A 126 8.11 -6.81 -33.06
C ARG A 126 7.71 -5.36 -33.34
N ALA A 127 6.43 -5.11 -33.62
CA ALA A 127 5.91 -3.76 -33.87
C ALA A 127 6.03 -2.84 -32.65
N ILE A 128 5.93 -3.40 -31.43
CA ILE A 128 6.05 -2.68 -30.15
C ILE A 128 7.53 -2.52 -29.71
N GLY A 129 8.49 -3.09 -30.46
CA GLY A 129 9.92 -2.97 -30.15
C GLY A 129 10.41 -3.90 -29.02
N LEU A 130 9.58 -4.83 -28.55
CA LEU A 130 9.89 -5.80 -27.49
C LEU A 130 10.53 -7.09 -28.04
N GLN A 131 11.38 -6.99 -29.04
CA GLN A 131 12.03 -8.13 -29.72
C GLN A 131 12.84 -9.04 -28.79
N ARG A 132 13.30 -8.50 -27.65
CA ARG A 132 14.06 -9.27 -26.64
C ARG A 132 13.24 -10.35 -25.91
N LEU A 133 11.91 -10.30 -25.99
CA LEU A 133 11.00 -11.27 -25.36
C LEU A 133 10.60 -12.41 -26.30
N LEU A 134 10.99 -12.35 -27.57
CA LEU A 134 10.76 -13.42 -28.54
C LEU A 134 11.97 -14.37 -28.54
N PRO A 135 11.74 -15.69 -28.57
CA PRO A 135 12.81 -16.63 -28.85
C PRO A 135 13.46 -16.31 -30.20
N PRO A 136 14.76 -16.52 -30.39
CA PRO A 136 15.46 -16.19 -31.60
C PRO A 136 14.83 -16.92 -32.77
N SER A 137 14.20 -16.18 -33.68
CA SER A 137 13.64 -16.69 -34.92
C SER A 137 14.77 -16.83 -35.93
N GLY A 138 15.29 -18.01 -36.11
CA GLY A 138 16.37 -18.29 -37.07
C GLY A 138 17.20 -19.52 -36.73
N ALA A 139 17.01 -20.14 -35.58
CA ALA A 139 17.60 -21.44 -35.31
C ALA A 139 16.91 -22.49 -36.21
N SER A 140 17.68 -23.24 -36.99
CA SER A 140 17.22 -24.47 -37.62
C SER A 140 16.43 -25.27 -36.60
N ALA A 141 15.20 -25.67 -36.91
CA ALA A 141 14.32 -26.42 -36.03
C ALA A 141 15.06 -27.66 -35.50
N THR A 142 15.57 -27.58 -34.27
CA THR A 142 16.33 -28.66 -33.66
C THR A 142 15.37 -29.65 -33.03
N GLU A 143 15.74 -30.94 -33.08
CA GLU A 143 14.96 -32.01 -32.44
C GLU A 143 14.70 -31.71 -30.97
N GLY A 144 15.65 -31.05 -30.28
CA GLY A 144 15.50 -30.65 -28.90
C GLY A 144 14.43 -29.56 -28.64
N GLU A 145 14.27 -28.61 -29.57
CA GLU A 145 13.21 -27.59 -29.45
C GLU A 145 11.83 -28.21 -29.74
N ALA A 146 11.74 -29.13 -30.67
CA ALA A 146 10.53 -29.87 -30.93
C ALA A 146 10.13 -30.78 -29.76
N ALA A 147 11.08 -31.51 -29.17
CA ALA A 147 10.85 -32.31 -27.96
C ALA A 147 10.40 -31.44 -26.78
N ARG A 148 11.01 -30.27 -26.59
CA ARG A 148 10.58 -29.30 -25.58
C ARG A 148 9.13 -28.81 -25.81
N SER A 149 8.76 -28.58 -27.07
CA SER A 149 7.38 -28.25 -27.43
C SER A 149 6.40 -29.37 -27.06
N VAL A 150 6.77 -30.63 -27.29
CA VAL A 150 5.97 -31.80 -26.88
C VAL A 150 5.84 -31.85 -25.37
N THR A 151 6.93 -31.71 -24.60
CA THR A 151 6.90 -31.75 -23.13
C THR A 151 6.08 -30.62 -22.53
N LEU A 152 6.18 -29.41 -23.07
CA LEU A 152 5.42 -28.25 -22.58
C LEU A 152 3.91 -28.35 -22.85
N GLY A 153 3.52 -29.00 -23.95
CA GLY A 153 2.11 -29.24 -24.30
C GLY A 153 1.49 -30.43 -23.60
N LEU A 154 2.32 -31.38 -23.13
CA LEU A 154 1.87 -32.62 -22.51
C LEU A 154 1.49 -32.40 -21.04
N LYS A 155 0.32 -32.88 -20.65
CA LYS A 155 -0.12 -32.97 -19.26
C LYS A 155 -0.53 -34.40 -18.96
N VAL A 156 0.08 -34.99 -17.96
CA VAL A 156 -0.22 -36.33 -17.45
C VAL A 156 -0.68 -36.17 -16.01
N ILE A 157 -1.89 -36.63 -15.72
CA ILE A 157 -2.49 -36.54 -14.39
C ILE A 157 -2.94 -37.93 -13.96
N ALA A 158 -2.40 -38.37 -12.85
CA ALA A 158 -2.86 -39.56 -12.15
C ALA A 158 -3.53 -39.11 -10.84
N ASN A 159 -4.78 -39.50 -10.65
CA ASN A 159 -5.47 -39.21 -9.40
C ASN A 159 -5.12 -40.28 -8.37
N LYS A 160 -4.87 -39.91 -7.12
CA LYS A 160 -4.58 -40.84 -6.01
C LYS A 160 -5.72 -41.83 -5.85
N GLY A 161 -5.37 -43.11 -5.78
CA GLY A 161 -6.33 -44.18 -5.65
C GLY A 161 -7.11 -44.55 -6.92
N SER A 162 -6.73 -44.00 -8.09
CA SER A 162 -7.32 -44.32 -9.38
C SER A 162 -6.31 -45.04 -10.26
N ASN A 163 -6.68 -46.15 -10.85
CA ASN A 163 -5.83 -46.88 -11.80
C ASN A 163 -5.84 -46.26 -13.21
N ILE A 164 -6.39 -45.06 -13.36
CA ILE A 164 -6.52 -44.40 -14.65
C ILE A 164 -5.56 -43.22 -14.72
N ILE A 165 -4.69 -43.20 -15.77
CA ILE A 165 -3.85 -42.08 -16.11
C ILE A 165 -4.56 -41.23 -17.18
N PHE A 166 -4.78 -39.96 -16.88
CA PHE A 166 -5.30 -38.98 -17.82
C PHE A 166 -4.16 -38.31 -18.52
N ILE A 167 -4.15 -38.36 -19.84
CA ILE A 167 -3.12 -37.76 -20.69
C ILE A 167 -3.81 -36.74 -21.56
N SER A 168 -3.31 -35.52 -21.60
CA SER A 168 -3.79 -34.51 -22.52
C SER A 168 -2.61 -33.78 -23.16
N TYR A 169 -2.78 -33.40 -24.40
CA TYR A 169 -1.81 -32.63 -25.15
C TYR A 169 -2.45 -31.41 -25.78
N GLU A 170 -1.84 -30.24 -25.50
CA GLU A 170 -2.32 -28.97 -25.99
C GLU A 170 -1.43 -28.47 -27.15
N ASN A 171 -2.05 -28.07 -28.26
CA ASN A 171 -1.37 -27.44 -29.39
C ASN A 171 -2.27 -26.37 -30.02
N ARG A 172 -1.66 -25.43 -30.76
CA ARG A 172 -2.39 -24.42 -31.55
C ARG A 172 -3.07 -25.02 -32.80
N ASN A 173 -2.50 -26.06 -33.36
CA ASN A 173 -3.07 -26.77 -34.50
C ASN A 173 -3.86 -27.99 -33.99
N PRO A 174 -5.16 -28.09 -34.30
CA PRO A 174 -6.01 -29.18 -33.84
C PRO A 174 -5.53 -30.57 -34.35
N GLU A 175 -5.05 -30.65 -35.58
CA GLU A 175 -4.55 -31.90 -36.14
C GLU A 175 -3.29 -32.39 -35.43
N ILE A 176 -2.37 -31.48 -35.14
CA ILE A 176 -1.13 -31.81 -34.42
C ILE A 176 -1.42 -32.27 -33.01
N ALA A 177 -2.42 -31.66 -32.33
CA ALA A 177 -2.79 -32.07 -30.98
C ALA A 177 -3.17 -33.54 -30.88
N THR A 178 -3.92 -34.05 -31.88
CA THR A 178 -4.33 -35.46 -31.94
C THR A 178 -3.20 -36.36 -32.39
N LEU A 179 -2.42 -35.95 -33.43
CA LEU A 179 -1.32 -36.74 -33.97
C LEU A 179 -0.19 -36.95 -32.94
N VAL A 180 0.20 -35.89 -32.22
CA VAL A 180 1.23 -36.00 -31.17
C VAL A 180 0.81 -36.97 -30.09
N LEU A 181 -0.44 -36.87 -29.61
CA LEU A 181 -0.94 -37.76 -28.56
C LEU A 181 -1.04 -39.21 -29.05
N GLN A 182 -1.42 -39.42 -30.32
CA GLN A 182 -1.49 -40.74 -30.91
C GLN A 182 -0.08 -41.37 -31.04
N GLU A 183 0.90 -40.61 -31.55
CA GLU A 183 2.28 -41.07 -31.68
C GLU A 183 2.93 -41.30 -30.31
N LEU A 184 2.69 -40.40 -29.36
CA LEU A 184 3.18 -40.56 -27.99
C LEU A 184 2.71 -41.89 -27.38
N LEU A 185 1.42 -42.19 -27.50
CA LEU A 185 0.88 -43.45 -26.96
C LEU A 185 1.44 -44.65 -27.69
N SER A 186 1.59 -44.57 -29.01
CA SER A 186 2.20 -45.67 -29.82
C SER A 186 3.63 -45.96 -29.36
N ARG A 187 4.45 -44.90 -29.21
CA ARG A 187 5.84 -45.04 -28.75
C ARG A 187 5.94 -45.46 -27.28
N TYR A 188 5.04 -44.96 -26.48
CA TYR A 188 4.96 -45.34 -25.08
C TYR A 188 4.71 -46.84 -24.92
N PHE A 189 3.75 -47.42 -25.65
CA PHE A 189 3.50 -48.86 -25.57
C PHE A 189 4.69 -49.70 -26.04
N VAL A 190 5.42 -49.26 -27.07
CA VAL A 190 6.64 -49.93 -27.50
C VAL A 190 7.71 -49.85 -26.42
N LYS A 191 7.93 -48.65 -25.87
CA LYS A 191 8.92 -48.41 -24.82
C LYS A 191 8.57 -49.15 -23.51
N HIS A 192 7.30 -49.19 -23.16
CA HIS A 192 6.81 -49.96 -22.02
C HIS A 192 7.11 -51.45 -22.18
N LEU A 193 6.85 -52.02 -23.36
CA LEU A 193 7.19 -53.43 -23.69
C LEU A 193 8.70 -53.66 -23.68
N GLU A 194 9.50 -52.73 -24.21
CA GLU A 194 10.96 -52.81 -24.22
C GLU A 194 11.54 -52.80 -22.83
N VAL A 195 11.10 -51.88 -21.98
CA VAL A 195 11.55 -51.75 -20.58
C VAL A 195 11.20 -52.98 -19.76
N HIS A 196 10.04 -53.59 -20.02
CA HIS A 196 9.56 -54.74 -19.25
C HIS A 196 9.93 -56.10 -19.88
N ARG A 197 10.42 -56.11 -21.13
CA ARG A 197 10.76 -57.33 -21.92
C ARG A 197 12.23 -57.61 -22.10
N SER A 198 13.08 -56.73 -21.57
CA SER A 198 14.48 -56.75 -21.99
C SER A 198 15.34 -57.76 -21.20
N VAL A 199 15.99 -58.67 -21.90
CA VAL A 199 17.08 -59.56 -21.46
C VAL A 199 18.33 -58.78 -20.98
N GLY A 200 18.36 -57.46 -21.10
CA GLY A 200 19.41 -56.59 -20.57
C GLY A 200 18.92 -55.54 -19.57
N ALA A 201 17.61 -55.55 -19.23
CA ALA A 201 17.03 -54.56 -18.32
C ALA A 201 17.59 -54.68 -16.91
N PHE A 202 17.90 -55.85 -16.48
CA PHE A 202 18.53 -56.11 -15.19
C PHE A 202 19.91 -55.43 -15.06
N ASP A 203 20.80 -55.67 -16.06
CA ASP A 203 22.14 -55.05 -16.04
C ASP A 203 22.07 -53.53 -16.14
N PHE A 204 21.14 -52.99 -16.93
CA PHE A 204 20.95 -51.55 -17.05
C PHE A 204 20.41 -50.96 -15.75
N VAL A 205 19.37 -51.58 -15.16
CA VAL A 205 18.79 -51.12 -13.90
C VAL A 205 19.79 -51.29 -12.76
N ALA A 206 20.62 -52.37 -12.75
CA ALA A 206 21.70 -52.56 -11.80
C ALA A 206 22.74 -51.45 -11.90
N GLN A 207 23.19 -51.13 -13.13
CA GLN A 207 24.15 -50.06 -13.36
C GLN A 207 23.59 -48.68 -12.97
N GLN A 208 22.30 -48.39 -13.29
CA GLN A 208 21.66 -47.15 -12.89
C GLN A 208 21.50 -47.04 -11.38
N THR A 209 21.16 -48.16 -10.71
CA THR A 209 21.06 -48.22 -9.24
C THR A 209 22.38 -47.89 -8.59
N ASP A 210 23.49 -48.47 -9.10
CA ASP A 210 24.83 -48.18 -8.57
C ASP A 210 25.24 -46.71 -8.82
N GLN A 211 24.90 -46.16 -9.98
CA GLN A 211 25.20 -44.76 -10.29
C GLN A 211 24.43 -43.79 -9.38
N VAL A 212 23.13 -44.04 -9.17
CA VAL A 212 22.30 -43.21 -8.28
C VAL A 212 22.73 -43.34 -6.84
N ARG A 213 23.13 -44.56 -6.41
CA ARG A 213 23.72 -44.79 -5.08
C ARG A 213 25.01 -43.97 -4.90
N GLY A 214 25.86 -43.91 -5.93
CA GLY A 214 27.04 -43.05 -5.92
C GLY A 214 26.73 -41.57 -5.74
N ARG A 215 25.69 -41.07 -6.42
CA ARG A 215 25.22 -39.66 -6.28
C ARG A 215 24.65 -39.39 -4.88
N LEU A 216 23.85 -40.32 -4.34
CA LEU A 216 23.32 -40.20 -3.00
C LEU A 216 24.44 -40.13 -1.96
N ASN A 217 25.39 -41.02 -2.04
CA ASN A 217 26.57 -41.01 -1.13
C ASN A 217 27.31 -39.66 -1.25
N GLN A 218 27.51 -39.18 -2.47
CA GLN A 218 28.18 -37.88 -2.68
C GLN A 218 27.37 -36.70 -2.10
N SER A 219 26.05 -36.69 -2.23
CA SER A 219 25.22 -35.65 -1.63
C SER A 219 25.14 -35.75 -0.10
N GLU A 220 25.13 -36.98 0.44
CA GLU A 220 25.22 -37.22 1.89
C GLU A 220 26.58 -36.78 2.46
N ASP A 221 27.70 -37.14 1.81
CA ASP A 221 29.03 -36.72 2.22
C ASP A 221 29.19 -35.20 2.15
N ALA A 222 28.66 -34.58 1.10
CA ALA A 222 28.65 -33.13 0.97
C ALA A 222 27.87 -32.46 2.10
N LEU A 223 26.64 -32.94 2.38
CA LEU A 223 25.80 -32.44 3.46
C LEU A 223 26.48 -32.64 4.82
N LYS A 224 27.06 -33.83 5.05
CA LYS A 224 27.82 -34.17 6.26
C LYS A 224 29.00 -33.23 6.44
N SER A 225 29.77 -33.00 5.38
CA SER A 225 30.94 -32.10 5.43
C SER A 225 30.53 -30.64 5.79
N VAL A 226 29.40 -30.14 5.27
CA VAL A 226 28.91 -28.81 5.60
C VAL A 226 28.41 -28.76 7.05
N ARG A 227 27.70 -29.78 7.52
CA ARG A 227 27.23 -29.87 8.91
C ARG A 227 28.40 -29.98 9.92
N GLU A 228 29.42 -30.73 9.61
CA GLU A 228 30.63 -30.86 10.46
C GLU A 228 31.40 -29.53 10.54
N LYS A 229 31.57 -28.84 9.41
CA LYS A 229 32.23 -27.52 9.38
C LYS A 229 31.48 -26.47 10.18
N THR A 230 30.17 -26.57 10.22
CA THR A 230 29.31 -25.59 10.90
C THR A 230 28.98 -25.98 12.34
N GLY A 231 29.20 -27.25 12.72
CA GLY A 231 28.81 -27.77 14.03
C GLY A 231 27.31 -27.82 14.29
N ILE A 232 26.49 -27.75 13.24
CA ILE A 232 25.02 -27.62 13.32
C ILE A 232 24.39 -28.91 12.81
N ALA A 233 23.70 -29.61 13.70
CA ALA A 233 22.98 -30.82 13.35
C ALA A 233 21.68 -30.56 12.61
N SER A 234 20.95 -29.48 12.96
CA SER A 234 19.68 -29.09 12.38
C SER A 234 19.58 -27.56 12.28
N LEU A 235 19.32 -27.05 11.08
CA LEU A 235 19.17 -25.62 10.81
C LEU A 235 18.03 -24.99 11.63
N LYS A 236 16.90 -25.67 11.69
CA LYS A 236 15.70 -25.19 12.39
C LYS A 236 15.92 -25.11 13.90
N GLU A 237 16.52 -26.15 14.47
CA GLU A 237 16.80 -26.17 15.91
C GLU A 237 17.93 -25.19 16.28
N GLY A 238 18.95 -25.10 15.45
CA GLY A 238 20.04 -24.14 15.64
C GLY A 238 19.57 -22.69 15.61
N SER A 239 18.68 -22.33 14.68
CA SER A 239 18.13 -20.97 14.60
C SER A 239 17.23 -20.65 15.79
N VAL A 240 16.38 -21.59 16.21
CA VAL A 240 15.52 -21.44 17.39
C VAL A 240 16.34 -21.35 18.66
N ALA A 241 17.38 -22.18 18.82
CA ALA A 241 18.25 -22.12 19.98
C ALA A 241 18.99 -20.78 20.09
N LEU A 242 19.58 -20.31 18.97
CA LEU A 242 20.29 -19.03 18.95
C LEU A 242 19.34 -17.83 19.18
N THR A 243 18.12 -17.85 18.62
CA THR A 243 17.13 -16.79 18.86
C THR A 243 16.64 -16.77 20.30
N THR A 244 16.44 -17.96 20.89
CA THR A 244 16.04 -18.09 22.29
C THR A 244 17.16 -17.62 23.22
N GLU A 245 18.41 -17.98 22.91
CA GLU A 245 19.58 -17.55 23.69
C GLU A 245 19.76 -16.02 23.55
N ALA A 246 19.61 -15.46 22.34
CA ALA A 246 19.68 -14.03 22.12
C ALA A 246 18.62 -13.27 22.92
N ALA A 247 17.38 -13.74 22.93
CA ALA A 247 16.28 -13.15 23.68
C ALA A 247 16.59 -13.16 25.19
N LYS A 248 17.10 -14.27 25.72
CA LYS A 248 17.47 -14.40 27.12
C LYS A 248 18.62 -13.48 27.52
N VAL A 249 19.65 -13.36 26.66
CA VAL A 249 20.79 -12.46 26.92
C VAL A 249 20.34 -11.00 26.82
N GLN A 250 19.44 -10.69 25.88
CA GLN A 250 18.86 -9.34 25.75
C GLN A 250 18.01 -8.96 26.96
N GLU A 251 17.21 -9.87 27.49
CA GLU A 251 16.45 -9.67 28.72
C GLU A 251 17.38 -9.40 29.91
N GLN A 252 18.44 -10.21 30.04
CA GLN A 252 19.45 -10.01 31.09
C GLN A 252 20.20 -8.68 30.94
N LEU A 253 20.46 -8.26 29.71
CA LEU A 253 21.08 -6.99 29.40
C LEU A 253 20.18 -5.83 29.82
N ASN A 254 18.92 -5.89 29.41
CA ASN A 254 17.93 -4.87 29.77
C ASN A 254 17.75 -4.76 31.30
N ALA A 255 17.72 -5.90 31.98
CA ALA A 255 17.66 -5.91 33.46
C ALA A 255 18.94 -5.30 34.08
N ALA A 256 20.12 -5.64 33.56
CA ALA A 256 21.38 -5.08 34.07
C ALA A 256 21.53 -3.57 33.75
N GLU A 257 21.00 -3.10 32.61
CA GLU A 257 20.96 -1.67 32.28
C GLU A 257 19.97 -0.90 33.17
N ALA A 258 18.82 -1.50 33.51
CA ALA A 258 17.88 -0.95 34.48
C ALA A 258 18.49 -0.85 35.88
N ASP A 259 19.17 -1.93 36.35
CA ASP A 259 19.89 -1.94 37.62
C ASP A 259 20.99 -0.86 37.64
N LEU A 260 21.71 -0.68 36.54
CA LEU A 260 22.73 0.36 36.43
C LEU A 260 22.11 1.77 36.56
N ALA A 261 21.00 2.00 35.83
CA ALA A 261 20.28 3.29 35.88
C ALA A 261 19.76 3.60 37.28
N GLU A 262 19.22 2.59 37.96
CA GLU A 262 18.78 2.74 39.37
C GLU A 262 19.98 3.06 40.28
N GLN A 263 21.08 2.32 40.16
CA GLN A 263 22.28 2.57 40.96
C GLN A 263 22.88 3.95 40.69
N GLN A 264 22.88 4.41 39.44
CA GLN A 264 23.33 5.75 39.06
C GLN A 264 22.39 6.86 39.63
N ALA A 265 21.07 6.63 39.55
CA ALA A 265 20.09 7.56 40.14
C ALA A 265 20.25 7.66 41.65
N LEU A 266 20.50 6.54 42.33
CA LEU A 266 20.78 6.53 43.77
C LEU A 266 22.10 7.25 44.14
N VAL A 267 23.09 7.17 43.27
CA VAL A 267 24.36 7.90 43.46
C VAL A 267 24.18 9.39 43.20
N SER A 268 23.42 9.79 42.17
CA SER A 268 23.16 11.20 41.86
C SER A 268 22.22 11.86 42.89
N GLN A 269 21.18 11.17 43.34
CA GLN A 269 20.27 11.66 44.37
C GLN A 269 20.98 11.87 45.70
N LYS A 270 22.00 11.05 46.01
CA LYS A 270 22.85 11.23 47.20
C LYS A 270 23.88 12.35 47.02
N ALA A 271 24.22 12.73 45.78
CA ALA A 271 25.07 13.88 45.51
C ALA A 271 24.33 15.21 45.68
N ASP A 272 23.04 15.27 45.26
CA ASP A 272 22.19 16.47 45.38
C ASP A 272 21.66 16.72 46.80
N SER A 273 21.48 15.65 47.58
CA SER A 273 21.05 15.78 48.99
C SER A 273 22.17 16.13 49.98
N GLY A 274 23.41 16.28 49.48
CA GLY A 274 24.63 16.54 50.28
C GLY A 274 24.85 18.00 50.74
N ALA A 275 23.91 18.91 50.47
CA ALA A 275 24.11 20.35 50.80
C ALA A 275 23.49 20.82 52.13
N LYS A 276 22.87 19.95 52.92
CA LYS A 276 22.34 20.30 54.28
C LYS A 276 22.31 19.10 55.19
N THR A 277 23.45 18.67 55.73
CA THR A 277 23.58 18.19 57.12
C THR A 277 24.99 17.62 57.35
N TRP A 278 25.77 18.32 58.07
CA TRP A 278 27.03 17.90 58.68
C TRP A 278 26.74 16.80 59.73
N ARG A 279 26.82 15.53 59.34
CA ARG A 279 27.00 14.42 60.30
C ARG A 279 27.78 13.28 59.67
N LYS A 280 28.96 13.02 60.24
CA LYS A 280 29.91 11.90 60.05
C LYS A 280 29.52 10.84 59.00
N LYS A 281 30.05 10.96 57.80
CA LYS A 281 30.02 9.94 56.77
C LYS A 281 31.13 8.93 57.02
N LYS A 282 30.81 7.66 57.22
CA LYS A 282 31.79 6.57 57.22
C LYS A 282 32.37 6.41 55.80
N PRO A 283 33.70 6.33 55.63
CA PRO A 283 34.34 6.26 54.28
C PRO A 283 34.13 4.95 53.51
N GLY A 284 33.30 4.03 54.03
CA GLY A 284 33.05 2.73 53.41
C GLY A 284 31.98 2.69 52.31
N ASP A 285 30.94 3.51 52.47
CA ASP A 285 29.72 3.35 51.64
C ASP A 285 29.88 3.88 50.18
N GLU A 286 30.78 4.83 50.00
CA GLU A 286 31.02 5.42 48.66
C GLU A 286 31.87 4.52 47.74
N LYS A 287 32.85 3.84 48.33
CA LYS A 287 33.66 2.84 47.64
C LYS A 287 32.83 1.60 47.24
N THR A 288 31.87 1.22 48.09
CA THR A 288 31.02 0.06 47.86
C THR A 288 30.02 0.32 46.72
N ASN A 289 29.46 1.55 46.62
CA ASN A 289 28.54 1.92 45.55
C ASN A 289 29.26 2.11 44.22
N LYS A 290 30.45 2.71 44.18
CA LYS A 290 31.28 2.79 42.97
C LYS A 290 31.73 1.39 42.50
N ALA A 291 32.05 0.49 43.43
CA ALA A 291 32.39 -0.90 43.06
C ALA A 291 31.18 -1.67 42.49
N LYS A 292 29.96 -1.42 43.01
CA LYS A 292 28.72 -2.00 42.46
C LYS A 292 28.43 -1.51 41.04
N VAL A 293 28.51 -0.20 40.84
CA VAL A 293 28.32 0.41 39.49
C VAL A 293 29.33 -0.15 38.49
N ALA A 294 30.62 -0.23 38.89
CA ALA A 294 31.68 -0.82 38.05
C ALA A 294 31.42 -2.32 37.74
N GLY A 295 30.90 -3.06 38.76
CA GLY A 295 30.54 -4.48 38.57
C GLY A 295 29.34 -4.65 37.61
N THR A 296 28.33 -3.79 37.73
CA THR A 296 27.17 -3.83 36.82
C THR A 296 27.57 -3.40 35.40
N GLN A 297 28.46 -2.43 35.25
CA GLN A 297 29.02 -2.04 33.96
C GLN A 297 29.82 -3.17 33.31
N ALA A 298 30.69 -3.86 34.07
CA ALA A 298 31.44 -5.01 33.58
C ALA A 298 30.48 -6.15 33.13
N LYS A 299 29.39 -6.37 33.88
CA LYS A 299 28.37 -7.35 33.52
C LYS A 299 27.67 -6.98 32.21
N ILE A 300 27.33 -5.72 32.01
CA ILE A 300 26.72 -5.21 30.77
C ILE A 300 27.67 -5.43 29.61
N GLU A 301 28.94 -5.11 29.75
CA GLU A 301 29.96 -5.31 28.70
C GLU A 301 30.09 -6.77 28.30
N THR A 302 30.12 -7.66 29.28
CA THR A 302 30.16 -9.11 29.02
C THR A 302 28.92 -9.62 28.34
N LEU A 303 27.73 -9.11 28.71
CA LEU A 303 26.47 -9.46 28.06
C LEU A 303 26.39 -8.90 26.63
N LYS A 304 26.86 -7.68 26.38
CA LYS A 304 26.98 -7.08 25.04
C LYS A 304 27.93 -7.90 24.15
N THR A 305 29.07 -8.30 24.66
CA THR A 305 30.00 -9.15 23.93
C THR A 305 29.38 -10.51 23.60
N ARG A 306 28.68 -11.13 24.57
CA ARG A 306 27.97 -12.38 24.34
C ARG A 306 26.84 -12.24 23.32
N LEU A 307 26.07 -11.16 23.38
CA LEU A 307 25.03 -10.87 22.40
C LEU A 307 25.59 -10.71 20.99
N SER A 308 26.70 -9.97 20.86
CA SER A 308 27.37 -9.77 19.57
C SER A 308 27.90 -11.10 18.99
N ASP A 309 28.40 -11.98 19.83
CA ASP A 309 28.83 -13.33 19.42
C ASP A 309 27.68 -14.20 18.94
N ILE A 310 26.53 -14.14 19.63
CA ILE A 310 25.30 -14.83 19.18
C ILE A 310 24.84 -14.27 17.85
N GLN A 311 24.80 -12.95 17.70
CA GLN A 311 24.41 -12.28 16.45
C GLN A 311 25.34 -12.67 15.29
N ARG A 312 26.62 -12.72 15.53
CA ARG A 312 27.62 -13.19 14.54
C ARG A 312 27.34 -14.62 14.10
N ARG A 313 27.09 -15.53 15.06
CA ARG A 313 26.76 -16.95 14.77
C ARG A 313 25.43 -17.05 14.02
N THR A 314 24.43 -16.24 14.38
CA THR A 314 23.14 -16.20 13.69
C THR A 314 23.31 -15.73 12.24
N LYS A 315 24.16 -14.73 12.00
CA LYS A 315 24.46 -14.26 10.66
C LYS A 315 25.18 -15.32 9.83
N GLN A 316 26.20 -15.97 10.38
CA GLN A 316 26.88 -17.08 9.73
C GLN A 316 25.93 -18.22 9.38
N LEU A 317 24.97 -18.52 10.28
CA LEU A 317 23.95 -19.53 10.05
C LEU A 317 23.03 -19.12 8.88
N SER A 318 22.59 -17.87 8.83
CA SER A 318 21.74 -17.38 7.76
C SER A 318 22.42 -17.36 6.38
N GLU A 319 23.71 -17.14 6.33
CA GLU A 319 24.51 -17.18 5.09
C GLU A 319 24.69 -18.61 4.55
N LEU A 320 24.76 -19.59 5.46
CA LEU A 320 24.96 -21.01 5.10
C LEU A 320 23.62 -21.76 4.92
N ALA A 321 22.53 -21.23 5.43
CA ALA A 321 21.21 -21.84 5.35
C ALA A 321 20.81 -22.26 3.93
N PRO A 322 20.96 -21.40 2.90
CA PRO A 322 20.57 -21.76 1.53
C PRO A 322 21.37 -22.96 0.97
N GLN A 323 22.65 -23.06 1.32
CA GLN A 323 23.50 -24.14 0.86
C GLN A 323 23.12 -25.50 1.50
N ILE A 324 22.75 -25.46 2.76
CA ILE A 324 22.32 -26.70 3.48
C ILE A 324 20.95 -27.13 2.94
N GLU A 325 20.01 -26.18 2.74
CA GLU A 325 18.68 -26.47 2.15
C GLU A 325 18.78 -27.05 0.75
N ASP A 326 19.68 -26.54 -0.08
CA ASP A 326 19.90 -27.07 -1.42
C ASP A 326 20.50 -28.49 -1.41
N LEU A 327 21.43 -28.76 -0.50
CA LEU A 327 22.00 -30.10 -0.32
C LEU A 327 20.99 -31.08 0.27
N GLU A 328 20.14 -30.64 1.21
CA GLU A 328 19.06 -31.46 1.74
C GLU A 328 18.06 -31.84 0.67
N ARG A 329 17.63 -30.84 -0.15
CA ARG A 329 16.74 -31.06 -1.30
C ARG A 329 17.35 -32.00 -2.32
N LYS A 330 18.65 -31.81 -2.62
CA LYS A 330 19.38 -32.66 -3.54
C LYS A 330 19.49 -34.10 -2.99
N LYS A 331 19.81 -34.23 -1.71
CA LYS A 331 19.85 -35.55 -1.03
C LYS A 331 18.48 -36.24 -1.09
N GLU A 332 17.38 -35.49 -0.80
CA GLU A 332 16.02 -36.03 -0.83
C GLU A 332 15.62 -36.50 -2.23
N MET A 333 16.00 -35.76 -3.26
CA MET A 333 15.81 -36.18 -4.66
C MET A 333 16.64 -37.41 -5.01
N ASP A 334 17.92 -37.47 -4.64
CA ASP A 334 18.81 -38.59 -4.91
C ASP A 334 18.34 -39.84 -4.15
N GLU A 335 17.85 -39.68 -2.92
CA GLU A 335 17.28 -40.75 -2.11
C GLU A 335 15.99 -41.33 -2.71
N ALA A 336 15.09 -40.45 -3.23
CA ALA A 336 13.88 -40.86 -3.93
C ALA A 336 14.22 -41.68 -5.18
N ASN A 337 15.19 -41.22 -5.96
CA ASN A 337 15.64 -41.91 -7.17
C ASN A 337 16.26 -43.26 -6.83
N TYR A 338 17.11 -43.34 -5.79
CA TYR A 338 17.71 -44.58 -5.36
C TYR A 338 16.66 -45.63 -4.95
N LYS A 339 15.66 -45.22 -4.17
CA LYS A 339 14.55 -46.09 -3.78
C LYS A 339 13.80 -46.63 -4.97
N TYR A 340 13.56 -45.75 -5.95
CA TYR A 340 12.89 -46.12 -7.19
C TYR A 340 13.67 -47.16 -7.98
N PHE A 341 14.99 -46.94 -8.25
CA PHE A 341 15.80 -47.87 -9.01
C PHE A 341 16.08 -49.16 -8.27
N ALA A 342 16.24 -49.11 -6.96
CA ALA A 342 16.42 -50.31 -6.12
C ALA A 342 15.17 -51.21 -6.18
N ALA A 343 13.96 -50.62 -6.10
CA ALA A 343 12.74 -51.38 -6.25
C ALA A 343 12.54 -51.92 -7.67
N SER A 344 12.95 -51.16 -8.69
CA SER A 344 12.90 -51.60 -10.10
C SER A 344 13.91 -52.75 -10.37
N LEU A 345 15.06 -52.72 -9.73
CA LEU A 345 16.05 -53.79 -9.82
C LEU A 345 15.52 -55.10 -9.24
N GLU A 346 14.90 -55.03 -8.05
CA GLU A 346 14.31 -56.23 -7.45
C GLU A 346 13.16 -56.79 -8.29
N LYS A 347 12.34 -55.88 -8.83
CA LYS A 347 11.27 -56.26 -9.77
C LYS A 347 11.83 -56.87 -11.06
N ALA A 348 12.87 -56.25 -11.67
CA ALA A 348 13.52 -56.80 -12.85
C ALA A 348 14.13 -58.19 -12.58
N ARG A 349 14.70 -58.41 -11.39
CA ARG A 349 15.23 -59.69 -10.94
C ARG A 349 14.15 -60.76 -10.83
N ILE A 350 12.98 -60.38 -10.31
CA ILE A 350 11.82 -61.26 -10.21
C ILE A 350 11.26 -61.56 -11.61
N ASP A 351 11.17 -60.51 -12.45
CA ASP A 351 10.66 -60.63 -13.82
C ASP A 351 11.59 -61.47 -14.73
N GLU A 352 12.93 -61.37 -14.53
CA GLU A 352 13.93 -62.23 -15.18
C GLU A 352 13.83 -63.68 -14.76
N ALA A 353 13.50 -63.92 -13.46
CA ALA A 353 13.33 -65.25 -12.92
C ALA A 353 12.01 -65.95 -13.27
N LEU A 354 10.98 -65.20 -13.68
CA LEU A 354 9.60 -65.66 -13.79
C LEU A 354 9.03 -65.88 -15.21
N ASP A 355 9.82 -65.67 -16.28
CA ASP A 355 9.42 -65.94 -17.68
C ASP A 355 8.73 -64.80 -18.47
N PRO A 356 9.09 -64.58 -19.76
CA PRO A 356 8.80 -63.39 -20.56
C PRO A 356 7.42 -63.31 -21.26
N SER A 357 6.43 -64.14 -20.90
CA SER A 357 5.16 -64.18 -21.58
C SER A 357 4.08 -63.27 -20.99
N LYS A 358 4.43 -62.23 -20.23
CA LYS A 358 3.48 -61.41 -19.53
C LYS A 358 2.78 -60.36 -20.38
N ILE A 359 1.46 -60.39 -20.30
CA ILE A 359 0.52 -59.49 -20.96
C ILE A 359 0.78 -58.05 -20.50
N PRO A 360 0.84 -57.06 -21.40
CA PRO A 360 1.05 -55.65 -21.02
C PRO A 360 -0.06 -55.21 -20.06
N ASN A 361 0.38 -54.84 -18.81
CA ASN A 361 -0.54 -54.44 -17.75
C ASN A 361 -1.21 -53.09 -18.01
N ILE A 362 -0.98 -52.47 -19.15
CA ILE A 362 -1.51 -51.18 -19.52
C ILE A 362 -2.35 -51.28 -20.76
N SER A 363 -3.58 -50.77 -20.71
CA SER A 363 -4.49 -50.75 -21.85
C SER A 363 -5.09 -49.35 -22.05
N ALA A 364 -5.24 -48.96 -23.33
CA ALA A 364 -5.90 -47.71 -23.65
C ALA A 364 -7.43 -47.87 -23.48
N VAL A 365 -7.98 -47.21 -22.47
CA VAL A 365 -9.44 -47.13 -22.24
C VAL A 365 -10.07 -46.18 -23.24
N GLN A 366 -9.37 -45.10 -23.52
CA GLN A 366 -9.80 -44.08 -24.47
C GLN A 366 -8.64 -43.73 -25.39
N ARG A 367 -8.84 -43.87 -26.66
CA ARG A 367 -7.93 -43.38 -27.72
C ARG A 367 -7.95 -41.83 -27.72
N PRO A 368 -6.95 -41.17 -28.33
CA PRO A 368 -6.96 -39.72 -28.46
C PRO A 368 -8.29 -39.20 -28.99
N SER A 369 -8.89 -38.29 -28.22
CA SER A 369 -10.17 -37.67 -28.58
C SER A 369 -9.99 -36.68 -29.72
N PRO A 370 -11.06 -36.38 -30.48
CA PRO A 370 -11.05 -35.22 -31.37
C PRO A 370 -10.64 -33.97 -30.59
N PRO A 371 -9.92 -33.03 -31.22
CA PRO A 371 -9.39 -31.86 -30.57
C PRO A 371 -10.52 -30.94 -30.08
N SER A 372 -10.53 -30.61 -28.83
CA SER A 372 -11.47 -29.68 -28.20
C SER A 372 -10.80 -28.33 -27.89
N LEU A 373 -11.56 -27.25 -27.97
CA LEU A 373 -11.07 -25.88 -27.75
C LEU A 373 -10.82 -25.63 -26.26
N GLU A 374 -9.57 -25.39 -25.87
CA GLU A 374 -9.21 -25.08 -24.49
C GLU A 374 -9.24 -23.57 -24.23
N THR A 375 -10.29 -23.13 -23.56
CA THR A 375 -10.49 -21.67 -23.26
C THR A 375 -10.05 -21.27 -21.87
N LYS A 376 -9.82 -22.24 -20.96
CA LYS A 376 -9.56 -21.94 -19.53
C LYS A 376 -8.32 -21.10 -19.29
N LYS A 377 -7.22 -21.37 -20.01
CA LYS A 377 -5.98 -20.59 -19.89
C LYS A 377 -6.18 -19.15 -20.35
N ARG A 378 -6.82 -18.98 -21.52
CA ARG A 378 -7.14 -17.66 -22.07
C ARG A 378 -8.01 -16.87 -21.11
N ASN A 379 -9.05 -17.48 -20.60
CA ASN A 379 -9.97 -16.82 -19.66
C ASN A 379 -9.26 -16.42 -18.35
N LYS A 380 -8.34 -17.23 -17.82
CA LYS A 380 -7.52 -16.87 -16.65
C LYS A 380 -6.64 -15.64 -16.93
N ILE A 381 -6.00 -15.57 -18.11
CA ILE A 381 -5.19 -14.42 -18.51
C ILE A 381 -6.07 -13.17 -18.63
N LEU A 382 -7.24 -13.29 -19.28
CA LEU A 382 -8.19 -12.19 -19.43
C LEU A 382 -8.66 -11.66 -18.08
N MET A 383 -9.08 -12.55 -17.18
CA MET A 383 -9.46 -12.17 -15.82
C MET A 383 -8.30 -11.53 -15.05
N GLY A 384 -7.08 -12.07 -15.23
CA GLY A 384 -5.88 -11.53 -14.61
C GLY A 384 -5.56 -10.10 -15.08
N LEU A 385 -5.73 -9.81 -16.37
CA LEU A 385 -5.49 -8.47 -16.92
C LEU A 385 -6.55 -7.46 -16.45
N VAL A 386 -7.82 -7.84 -16.45
CA VAL A 386 -8.91 -6.97 -15.98
C VAL A 386 -8.78 -6.73 -14.47
N GLY A 387 -8.61 -7.80 -13.70
CA GLY A 387 -8.43 -7.72 -12.24
C GLY A 387 -7.15 -6.98 -11.86
N GLY A 388 -6.05 -7.25 -12.57
CA GLY A 388 -4.77 -6.58 -12.38
C GLY A 388 -4.84 -5.09 -12.68
N GLY A 389 -5.53 -4.69 -13.75
CA GLY A 389 -5.78 -3.27 -14.06
C GLY A 389 -6.58 -2.56 -12.97
N LEU A 390 -7.62 -3.21 -12.45
CA LEU A 390 -8.44 -2.66 -11.37
C LEU A 390 -7.65 -2.55 -10.05
N THR A 391 -6.96 -3.62 -9.65
CA THR A 391 -6.16 -3.63 -8.41
C THR A 391 -5.01 -2.64 -8.46
N LEU A 392 -4.33 -2.52 -9.60
CA LEU A 392 -3.29 -1.51 -9.82
C LEU A 392 -3.86 -0.09 -9.70
N GLY A 393 -5.05 0.16 -10.30
CA GLY A 393 -5.73 1.43 -10.19
C GLY A 393 -6.08 1.81 -8.75
N ILE A 394 -6.59 0.86 -7.97
CA ILE A 394 -6.88 1.03 -6.54
C ILE A 394 -5.58 1.29 -5.76
N ALA A 395 -4.55 0.49 -5.98
CA ALA A 395 -3.26 0.64 -5.30
C ALA A 395 -2.62 2.01 -5.57
N LEU A 396 -2.63 2.48 -6.84
CA LEU A 396 -2.13 3.81 -7.20
C LEU A 396 -2.97 4.94 -6.60
N ALA A 397 -4.30 4.78 -6.55
CA ALA A 397 -5.19 5.75 -5.92
C ALA A 397 -4.93 5.88 -4.43
N LEU A 398 -4.74 4.75 -3.72
CA LEU A 398 -4.42 4.71 -2.30
C LEU A 398 -3.01 5.25 -2.02
N LEU A 399 -2.01 4.83 -2.78
CA LEU A 399 -0.64 5.32 -2.63
C LEU A 399 -0.59 6.84 -2.76
N ARG A 400 -1.21 7.37 -3.81
CA ARG A 400 -1.27 8.81 -4.04
C ARG A 400 -2.17 9.55 -3.05
N GLY A 401 -3.23 8.91 -2.55
CA GLY A 401 -4.20 9.51 -1.63
C GLY A 401 -3.72 9.52 -0.18
N LEU A 402 -3.16 8.43 0.29
CA LEU A 402 -2.78 8.24 1.69
C LEU A 402 -1.30 8.59 1.96
N VAL A 403 -0.40 8.23 1.05
CA VAL A 403 1.05 8.37 1.28
C VAL A 403 1.58 9.69 0.72
N LEU A 404 1.27 10.00 -0.54
CA LEU A 404 1.84 11.17 -1.22
C LEU A 404 1.06 12.47 -0.96
N ASN A 405 -0.20 12.39 -0.49
CA ASN A 405 -1.01 13.57 -0.26
C ASN A 405 -0.78 14.10 1.16
N GLN A 406 0.01 15.15 1.28
CA GLN A 406 0.30 15.83 2.55
C GLN A 406 -0.66 17.00 2.84
N THR A 407 -1.69 17.21 2.04
CA THR A 407 -2.65 18.30 2.25
C THR A 407 -3.79 17.87 3.18
N VAL A 408 -4.43 18.85 3.80
CA VAL A 408 -5.66 18.63 4.58
C VAL A 408 -6.82 18.44 3.60
N GLY A 409 -7.33 17.22 3.50
CA GLY A 409 -8.46 16.90 2.62
C GLY A 409 -9.82 16.97 3.31
N ARG A 410 -9.88 16.66 4.59
CA ARG A 410 -11.11 16.60 5.40
C ARG A 410 -10.97 17.47 6.64
N PRO A 411 -12.03 18.20 7.05
CA PRO A 411 -12.01 19.06 8.24
C PRO A 411 -11.60 18.31 9.53
N PHE A 412 -12.10 17.09 9.69
CA PHE A 412 -11.80 16.22 10.82
C PHE A 412 -10.30 15.91 11.00
N GLN A 413 -9.50 15.96 9.93
CA GLN A 413 -8.04 15.73 10.01
C GLN A 413 -7.32 16.82 10.82
N LEU A 414 -7.87 18.04 10.87
CA LEU A 414 -7.31 19.11 11.70
C LEU A 414 -7.44 18.79 13.20
N GLU A 415 -8.59 18.31 13.61
CA GLU A 415 -8.83 17.99 15.02
C GLU A 415 -8.10 16.72 15.46
N THR A 416 -8.16 15.65 14.64
CA THR A 416 -7.64 14.35 15.05
C THR A 416 -6.15 14.17 14.79
N GLN A 417 -5.61 14.72 13.70
CA GLN A 417 -4.20 14.51 13.33
C GLN A 417 -3.31 15.69 13.74
N LEU A 418 -3.85 16.91 13.69
CA LEU A 418 -3.09 18.11 14.01
C LEU A 418 -3.42 18.67 15.39
N HIS A 419 -4.47 18.17 16.05
CA HIS A 419 -4.98 18.65 17.35
C HIS A 419 -5.28 20.16 17.33
N ILE A 420 -5.76 20.65 16.18
CA ILE A 420 -6.12 22.05 15.98
C ILE A 420 -7.65 22.15 16.04
N PRO A 421 -8.20 22.93 16.98
CA PRO A 421 -9.65 23.07 17.11
C PRO A 421 -10.23 23.73 15.86
N LEU A 422 -11.19 23.08 15.23
CA LEU A 422 -11.89 23.57 14.06
C LEU A 422 -13.08 24.45 14.50
N MET A 423 -13.10 25.69 14.04
CA MET A 423 -14.25 26.57 14.28
C MET A 423 -15.42 26.22 13.37
N LEU A 424 -15.17 26.11 12.07
CA LEU A 424 -16.18 25.80 11.07
C LEU A 424 -15.56 25.26 9.78
N SER A 425 -16.34 24.48 9.01
CA SER A 425 -15.99 24.07 7.65
C SER A 425 -16.98 24.66 6.64
N ILE A 426 -16.44 25.23 5.55
CA ILE A 426 -17.20 25.83 4.48
C ILE A 426 -17.05 25.00 3.21
N PRO A 427 -18.13 24.49 2.61
CA PRO A 427 -18.04 23.67 1.42
C PRO A 427 -17.65 24.49 0.18
N TYR A 428 -17.06 23.83 -0.79
CA TYR A 428 -16.73 24.41 -2.08
C TYR A 428 -18.02 24.70 -2.87
N ALA A 429 -18.33 25.97 -3.07
CA ALA A 429 -19.43 26.38 -3.92
C ALA A 429 -19.00 26.36 -5.40
N ASN A 430 -19.36 25.30 -6.11
CA ASN A 430 -19.46 25.38 -7.56
C ASN A 430 -20.69 26.26 -7.84
N GLY A 431 -20.59 27.31 -8.64
CA GLY A 431 -21.66 28.26 -8.92
C GLY A 431 -23.04 27.71 -9.33
N ARG A 432 -23.38 26.52 -8.90
CA ARG A 432 -24.66 25.79 -9.09
C ARG A 432 -25.48 25.60 -7.82
N PHE A 433 -25.02 26.09 -6.67
CA PHE A 433 -25.82 26.06 -5.46
C PHE A 433 -26.66 27.32 -5.36
N ALA A 434 -27.78 27.35 -6.11
CA ALA A 434 -28.95 28.03 -5.63
C ALA A 434 -29.50 27.22 -4.45
N LEU A 435 -29.66 27.82 -3.27
CA LEU A 435 -30.42 27.24 -2.16
C LEU A 435 -31.80 26.80 -2.69
N PRO A 436 -32.28 25.58 -2.37
CA PRO A 436 -33.64 25.23 -2.69
C PRO A 436 -34.57 26.21 -1.93
N SER A 437 -35.18 27.13 -2.64
CA SER A 437 -36.30 27.91 -2.11
C SER A 437 -37.45 26.93 -1.83
N ASN A 438 -37.82 26.77 -0.58
CA ASN A 438 -39.04 26.09 -0.19
C ASN A 438 -40.25 26.80 -0.86
N GLY A 439 -40.88 26.13 -1.80
CA GLY A 439 -42.22 26.40 -2.22
C GLY A 439 -42.39 27.06 -3.60
N SER A 440 -42.41 26.24 -4.64
CA SER A 440 -43.42 26.25 -5.71
C SER A 440 -43.12 25.15 -6.73
N PRO A 441 -44.10 24.42 -7.26
CA PRO A 441 -43.88 23.35 -8.22
C PRO A 441 -43.40 23.94 -9.56
N ALA A 442 -42.29 23.38 -10.04
CA ALA A 442 -41.67 23.77 -11.29
C ALA A 442 -42.53 23.41 -12.50
N ASP A 443 -42.78 24.37 -13.32
CA ASP A 443 -43.39 24.25 -14.64
C ASP A 443 -42.43 23.52 -15.61
N PRO A 444 -42.81 22.40 -16.26
CA PRO A 444 -41.89 21.58 -17.07
C PRO A 444 -41.56 22.16 -18.46
N GLY A 445 -41.96 23.39 -18.76
CA GLY A 445 -41.90 23.95 -20.11
C GLY A 445 -40.82 24.98 -20.42
N ALA A 446 -39.96 25.36 -19.48
CA ALA A 446 -38.96 26.39 -19.71
C ALA A 446 -37.63 25.78 -20.24
N LEU A 447 -37.51 25.72 -21.57
CA LEU A 447 -36.25 25.46 -22.29
C LEU A 447 -35.13 26.37 -21.79
N ALA A 448 -34.02 25.73 -21.49
CA ALA A 448 -32.76 26.18 -20.89
C ALA A 448 -32.14 27.38 -21.63
N THR A 449 -32.54 28.58 -21.27
CA THR A 449 -31.66 29.73 -21.35
C THR A 449 -30.83 29.75 -20.06
N GLN A 450 -29.58 29.37 -20.14
CA GLN A 450 -28.60 29.53 -19.07
C GLN A 450 -28.51 31.02 -18.69
N ARG A 451 -29.39 31.46 -17.82
CA ARG A 451 -29.22 32.76 -17.14
C ARG A 451 -28.00 32.57 -16.24
N ARG A 452 -26.85 33.17 -16.60
CA ARG A 452 -25.75 33.43 -15.68
C ARG A 452 -26.36 34.28 -14.56
N HIS A 453 -26.69 33.63 -13.42
CA HIS A 453 -27.04 34.36 -12.22
C HIS A 453 -25.92 35.37 -11.94
N PRO A 454 -26.25 36.66 -11.71
CA PRO A 454 -25.24 37.62 -11.30
C PRO A 454 -24.50 37.04 -10.08
N LYS A 455 -23.16 37.10 -10.09
CA LYS A 455 -22.37 36.65 -8.94
C LYS A 455 -22.71 37.60 -7.80
N LEU A 456 -23.53 37.12 -6.87
CA LEU A 456 -23.84 37.82 -5.63
C LEU A 456 -22.56 38.18 -4.90
N ALA A 457 -22.52 39.36 -4.31
CA ALA A 457 -21.39 39.77 -3.49
C ALA A 457 -21.46 39.11 -2.08
N PRO A 458 -20.32 38.86 -1.40
CA PRO A 458 -20.32 38.20 -0.09
C PRO A 458 -21.14 38.91 1.01
N TRP A 459 -21.39 40.20 0.86
CA TRP A 459 -22.22 40.97 1.78
C TRP A 459 -23.73 40.90 1.45
N GLU A 460 -24.13 40.35 0.34
CA GLU A 460 -25.53 40.16 0.02
C GLU A 460 -26.11 38.96 0.76
N ALA A 461 -27.31 39.09 1.31
CA ALA A 461 -27.94 38.04 2.14
C ALA A 461 -28.12 36.70 1.41
N GLY A 462 -28.27 36.72 0.08
CA GLY A 462 -28.37 35.50 -0.74
C GLY A 462 -27.08 34.83 -1.10
N HIS A 463 -25.92 35.35 -0.69
CA HIS A 463 -24.62 34.71 -0.99
C HIS A 463 -24.42 33.44 -0.17
N PHE A 464 -23.88 32.39 -0.79
CA PHE A 464 -23.68 31.06 -0.14
C PHE A 464 -22.86 31.12 1.14
N ILE A 465 -21.99 32.12 1.32
CA ILE A 465 -21.11 32.25 2.49
C ILE A 465 -21.87 32.73 3.74
N ARG A 466 -23.01 33.41 3.56
CA ARG A 466 -23.73 34.08 4.64
C ARG A 466 -24.13 33.18 5.80
N PRO A 467 -24.75 32.00 5.60
CA PRO A 467 -25.09 31.11 6.72
C PRO A 467 -23.86 30.67 7.54
N TYR A 468 -22.72 30.56 6.90
CA TYR A 468 -21.46 30.22 7.57
C TYR A 468 -20.89 31.41 8.34
N CYS A 469 -21.03 32.62 7.78
CA CYS A 469 -20.64 33.85 8.47
C CYS A 469 -21.53 34.12 9.69
N ASP A 470 -22.83 33.85 9.60
CA ASP A 470 -23.77 33.95 10.72
C ASP A 470 -23.37 32.98 11.86
N ALA A 471 -23.04 31.73 11.50
CA ALA A 471 -22.56 30.76 12.47
C ALA A 471 -21.19 31.14 13.11
N ILE A 472 -20.31 31.80 12.34
CA ILE A 472 -19.04 32.33 12.87
C ILE A 472 -19.30 33.51 13.78
N ARG A 473 -20.18 34.44 13.40
CA ARG A 473 -20.62 35.58 14.22
C ARG A 473 -21.11 35.11 15.61
N ASP A 474 -22.01 34.14 15.62
CA ASP A 474 -22.61 33.63 16.84
C ASP A 474 -21.54 32.98 17.75
N ARG A 475 -20.60 32.23 17.17
CA ARG A 475 -19.46 31.65 17.89
C ARG A 475 -18.45 32.70 18.38
N LEU A 476 -18.26 33.77 17.62
CA LEU A 476 -17.44 34.92 18.05
C LEU A 476 -18.10 35.66 19.22
N GLY A 477 -19.41 35.91 19.13
CA GLY A 477 -20.18 36.51 20.23
C GLY A 477 -20.01 35.70 21.52
N LEU A 478 -20.25 34.38 21.44
CA LEU A 478 -20.05 33.48 22.57
C LEU A 478 -18.59 33.50 23.10
N TYR A 479 -17.60 33.52 22.20
CA TYR A 479 -16.20 33.62 22.61
C TYR A 479 -15.91 34.90 23.37
N PHE A 480 -16.41 36.06 22.92
CA PHE A 480 -16.20 37.34 23.57
C PHE A 480 -16.87 37.40 24.96
N GLU A 481 -18.07 36.86 25.07
CA GLU A 481 -18.78 36.77 26.37
C GLU A 481 -18.05 35.86 27.34
N LEU A 482 -17.67 34.66 26.93
CA LEU A 482 -16.96 33.70 27.79
C LEU A 482 -15.59 34.19 28.24
N ASN A 483 -14.92 35.04 27.46
CA ASN A 483 -13.62 35.62 27.82
C ASN A 483 -13.74 37.01 28.46
N HIS A 484 -14.96 37.44 28.79
CA HIS A 484 -15.26 38.75 29.41
C HIS A 484 -14.65 39.94 28.67
N LEU A 485 -14.63 39.86 27.32
CA LEU A 485 -14.14 40.96 26.48
C LEU A 485 -15.26 41.99 26.32
N THR A 486 -15.33 42.94 27.19
CA THR A 486 -16.40 43.98 27.20
C THR A 486 -16.05 45.24 26.44
N HIS A 487 -14.76 45.43 26.10
CA HIS A 487 -14.29 46.62 25.38
C HIS A 487 -14.85 46.69 23.96
N LYS A 488 -14.99 47.88 23.44
CA LYS A 488 -15.31 48.20 22.05
C LYS A 488 -14.22 49.11 21.50
N PRO A 489 -13.88 49.01 20.20
CA PRO A 489 -14.25 47.95 19.28
C PRO A 489 -13.53 46.62 19.57
N LYS A 490 -14.12 45.50 19.12
CA LYS A 490 -13.47 44.19 19.07
C LYS A 490 -12.70 44.04 17.77
N LEU A 491 -11.43 43.70 17.85
CA LEU A 491 -10.53 43.57 16.68
C LEU A 491 -10.50 42.10 16.24
N VAL A 492 -11.04 41.83 15.07
CA VAL A 492 -11.07 40.48 14.49
C VAL A 492 -10.20 40.44 13.23
N GLY A 493 -9.15 39.63 13.25
CA GLY A 493 -8.30 39.38 12.09
C GLY A 493 -8.79 38.16 11.30
N VAL A 494 -8.82 38.29 9.99
CA VAL A 494 -9.08 37.17 9.08
C VAL A 494 -7.87 37.04 8.15
N THR A 495 -7.19 35.91 8.17
CA THR A 495 -6.02 35.65 7.33
C THR A 495 -6.07 34.23 6.76
N GLY A 496 -5.31 33.95 5.71
CA GLY A 496 -5.24 32.64 5.07
C GLY A 496 -3.88 32.00 5.20
N MET A 497 -3.82 30.69 4.97
CA MET A 497 -2.56 29.96 4.79
C MET A 497 -1.99 30.07 3.36
N SER A 498 -2.81 30.48 2.40
CA SER A 498 -2.45 30.65 0.99
C SER A 498 -3.27 31.75 0.34
N GLU A 499 -2.72 32.31 -0.72
CA GLU A 499 -3.47 33.18 -1.62
C GLU A 499 -4.71 32.48 -2.17
N GLU A 500 -5.77 33.23 -2.47
CA GLU A 500 -7.04 32.72 -2.99
C GLU A 500 -7.78 31.74 -2.05
N GLY A 501 -7.36 31.61 -0.80
CA GLY A 501 -8.02 30.74 0.20
C GLY A 501 -9.47 31.12 0.52
N GLY A 502 -9.95 32.28 0.04
CA GLY A 502 -11.28 32.82 0.33
C GLY A 502 -11.35 33.70 1.57
N THR A 503 -10.21 34.18 2.04
CA THR A 503 -10.05 35.05 3.22
C THR A 503 -10.91 36.30 3.11
N SER A 504 -10.74 37.07 2.03
CA SER A 504 -11.50 38.30 1.78
C SER A 504 -13.01 38.07 1.65
N THR A 505 -13.41 36.95 1.03
CA THR A 505 -14.82 36.58 0.94
C THR A 505 -15.41 36.31 2.33
N LEU A 506 -14.67 35.63 3.18
CA LEU A 506 -15.07 35.36 4.55
C LEU A 506 -15.09 36.63 5.39
N ALA A 507 -14.09 37.49 5.28
CA ALA A 507 -14.00 38.76 5.99
C ALA A 507 -15.18 39.68 5.65
N ALA A 508 -15.50 39.81 4.36
CA ALA A 508 -16.63 40.63 3.90
C ALA A 508 -17.99 40.07 4.31
N GLY A 509 -18.17 38.73 4.19
CA GLY A 509 -19.41 38.08 4.63
C GLY A 509 -19.62 38.19 6.14
N LEU A 510 -18.55 38.06 6.92
CA LEU A 510 -18.57 38.20 8.38
C LEU A 510 -18.86 39.64 8.80
N ALA A 511 -18.25 40.61 8.12
CA ALA A 511 -18.48 42.03 8.38
C ALA A 511 -19.95 42.38 8.13
N ALA A 512 -20.53 41.90 7.03
CA ALA A 512 -21.95 42.08 6.73
C ALA A 512 -22.85 41.37 7.76
N SER A 513 -22.49 40.14 8.16
CA SER A 513 -23.25 39.40 9.18
C SER A 513 -23.28 40.11 10.53
N LEU A 514 -22.16 40.69 10.96
CA LEU A 514 -22.06 41.46 12.20
C LEU A 514 -22.78 42.80 12.12
N SER A 515 -22.82 43.48 10.95
CA SER A 515 -23.48 44.76 10.78
C SER A 515 -25.00 44.66 10.78
N GLU A 516 -25.58 43.51 10.47
CA GLU A 516 -27.01 43.24 10.45
C GLU A 516 -27.59 42.96 11.86
N THR A 517 -26.76 42.64 12.84
CA THR A 517 -27.21 42.57 14.22
C THR A 517 -27.37 43.99 14.74
N ASN A 518 -28.58 44.30 15.24
CA ASN A 518 -29.09 45.65 15.57
C ASN A 518 -28.20 46.55 16.46
N ASP A 519 -27.03 46.09 16.89
CA ASP A 519 -26.18 46.77 17.89
C ASP A 519 -24.77 47.11 17.37
N GLY A 520 -24.48 47.00 16.04
CA GLY A 520 -23.07 47.05 15.73
C GLY A 520 -22.66 47.81 14.48
N LYS A 521 -22.03 48.97 14.63
CA LYS A 521 -21.21 49.60 13.58
C LYS A 521 -19.96 48.75 13.31
N VAL A 522 -19.82 48.26 12.08
CA VAL A 522 -18.73 47.40 11.68
C VAL A 522 -17.83 48.10 10.67
N LEU A 523 -16.54 48.12 10.91
CA LEU A 523 -15.52 48.58 9.97
C LEU A 523 -14.79 47.39 9.37
N LEU A 524 -14.90 47.19 8.06
CA LEU A 524 -14.03 46.24 7.32
C LEU A 524 -12.81 46.96 6.79
N VAL A 525 -11.64 46.51 7.20
CA VAL A 525 -10.33 47.07 6.80
C VAL A 525 -9.63 46.09 5.90
N ASP A 526 -9.39 46.50 4.66
CA ASP A 526 -8.60 45.70 3.73
C ASP A 526 -7.11 46.03 3.85
N VAL A 527 -6.34 45.06 4.31
CA VAL A 527 -4.88 45.12 4.47
C VAL A 527 -4.15 44.31 3.39
N ASN A 528 -4.91 43.54 2.61
CA ASN A 528 -4.38 42.54 1.67
C ASN A 528 -4.10 43.10 0.26
N LEU A 529 -4.41 44.39 -0.01
CA LEU A 529 -4.31 44.95 -1.35
C LEU A 529 -2.88 45.16 -1.83
N GLY A 530 -2.60 44.61 -3.01
CA GLY A 530 -1.50 45.06 -3.86
C GLY A 530 -1.76 46.46 -4.48
N PRO A 531 -0.73 47.11 -5.02
CA PRO A 531 -0.78 48.54 -5.39
C PRO A 531 -1.68 48.89 -6.58
N GLN A 532 -2.29 47.92 -7.24
CA GLN A 532 -3.11 48.14 -8.45
C GLN A 532 -4.48 47.45 -8.42
N GLU A 533 -4.84 46.72 -7.38
CA GLU A 533 -6.08 45.95 -7.34
C GLU A 533 -7.10 46.62 -6.43
N VAL A 534 -8.17 47.13 -7.00
CA VAL A 534 -9.37 47.50 -6.23
C VAL A 534 -10.06 46.19 -5.84
N HIS A 535 -10.07 45.89 -4.56
CA HIS A 535 -10.77 44.70 -4.05
C HIS A 535 -12.21 44.66 -4.60
N PRO A 536 -12.73 43.55 -5.09
CA PRO A 536 -14.04 43.44 -5.67
C PRO A 536 -15.16 43.97 -4.79
N PHE A 537 -14.98 43.99 -3.48
CA PHE A 537 -15.91 44.50 -2.49
C PHE A 537 -16.11 46.02 -2.54
N PHE A 538 -15.10 46.74 -3.06
CA PHE A 538 -15.17 48.21 -3.14
C PHE A 538 -15.79 48.74 -4.42
N LYS A 539 -16.08 47.86 -5.41
CA LYS A 539 -16.71 48.29 -6.67
C LYS A 539 -18.07 48.94 -6.41
N GLY A 540 -18.15 50.24 -6.70
CA GLY A 540 -19.38 51.02 -6.53
C GLY A 540 -19.74 51.32 -5.07
N LYS A 541 -18.84 51.10 -4.11
CA LYS A 541 -19.05 51.41 -2.70
C LYS A 541 -18.04 52.44 -2.19
N PRO A 542 -18.40 53.31 -1.26
CA PRO A 542 -17.48 54.27 -0.66
C PRO A 542 -16.49 53.54 0.24
N ALA A 543 -15.19 53.67 -0.03
CA ALA A 543 -14.11 53.16 0.84
C ALA A 543 -13.20 54.32 1.24
N TYR A 544 -12.85 54.39 2.48
CA TYR A 544 -12.10 55.49 3.07
C TYR A 544 -10.70 55.02 3.48
N PRO A 545 -9.66 55.90 3.43
CA PRO A 545 -8.42 55.61 4.08
C PRO A 545 -8.63 55.38 5.58
N LEU A 546 -8.01 54.36 6.16
CA LEU A 546 -8.20 53.91 7.53
C LEU A 546 -8.10 55.07 8.56
N ASN A 547 -7.13 55.96 8.37
CA ASN A 547 -6.89 57.12 9.25
C ASN A 547 -8.07 58.15 9.22
N LYS A 548 -8.85 58.20 8.14
CA LYS A 548 -10.05 59.05 8.04
C LYS A 548 -11.25 58.31 8.63
N ALA A 549 -11.38 57.00 8.35
CA ALA A 549 -12.48 56.19 8.84
C ALA A 549 -12.53 56.08 10.38
N LEU A 550 -11.40 56.24 11.05
CA LEU A 550 -11.30 56.20 12.53
C LEU A 550 -11.60 57.56 13.21
N LYS A 551 -11.75 58.64 12.46
CA LYS A 551 -12.10 59.94 13.06
C LYS A 551 -13.62 60.04 13.19
N PRO A 552 -14.14 60.54 14.30
CA PRO A 552 -15.56 60.83 14.44
C PRO A 552 -15.96 61.93 13.43
N SER A 553 -16.61 61.60 12.35
CA SER A 553 -17.14 62.56 11.40
C SER A 553 -18.44 62.04 10.83
N ASP A 554 -19.48 62.89 10.84
CA ASP A 554 -20.82 62.60 10.31
C ASP A 554 -20.86 62.38 8.78
N SER A 555 -19.68 62.40 8.12
CA SER A 555 -19.54 62.35 6.67
C SER A 555 -19.13 61.00 6.09
N ILE A 556 -18.98 59.95 6.89
CA ILE A 556 -18.59 58.64 6.39
C ILE A 556 -19.84 57.91 5.91
N ALA A 557 -19.97 57.71 4.58
CA ALA A 557 -21.06 56.94 4.04
C ALA A 557 -20.86 55.42 4.30
N SER A 558 -21.89 54.75 4.79
CA SER A 558 -21.89 53.31 4.97
C SER A 558 -22.00 52.58 3.63
N ALA A 559 -21.35 51.43 3.53
CA ALA A 559 -21.47 50.56 2.35
C ALA A 559 -22.81 49.81 2.28
N THR A 560 -23.31 49.43 3.42
CA THR A 560 -24.66 48.96 3.73
C THR A 560 -25.02 49.50 5.10
N GLU A 561 -26.22 49.27 5.60
CA GLU A 561 -26.62 49.67 6.93
C GLU A 561 -25.58 49.18 7.97
N ASN A 562 -24.98 50.11 8.71
CA ASN A 562 -23.94 49.88 9.72
C ASN A 562 -22.60 49.22 9.26
N LEU A 563 -22.38 49.01 7.95
CA LEU A 563 -21.11 48.49 7.43
C LEU A 563 -20.32 49.60 6.72
N TYR A 564 -19.09 49.82 7.21
CA TYR A 564 -18.14 50.80 6.70
C TYR A 564 -16.91 50.09 6.13
N LEU A 565 -16.34 50.66 5.07
CA LEU A 565 -15.19 50.11 4.37
C LEU A 565 -13.99 51.04 4.49
N ALA A 566 -12.84 50.47 4.87
CA ALA A 566 -11.57 51.18 4.89
C ALA A 566 -10.47 50.43 4.15
N THR A 567 -9.54 51.18 3.58
CA THR A 567 -8.32 50.66 2.97
C THR A 567 -7.10 51.24 3.66
N VAL A 568 -6.02 50.52 3.68
CA VAL A 568 -4.74 50.98 4.21
C VAL A 568 -4.01 51.85 3.22
N GLY A 569 -4.25 51.69 1.94
CA GLY A 569 -3.64 52.44 0.84
C GLY A 569 -4.21 53.84 0.70
N SER A 570 -3.32 54.84 0.49
CA SER A 570 -3.76 56.15 -0.01
C SER A 570 -3.63 56.16 -1.54
N PRO A 571 -4.67 56.57 -2.27
CA PRO A 571 -4.64 56.58 -3.75
C PRO A 571 -3.57 57.52 -4.32
N SER A 572 -2.92 58.35 -3.49
CA SER A 572 -1.94 59.37 -3.88
C SER A 572 -0.46 58.98 -3.82
N THR A 573 -0.14 57.81 -3.31
CA THR A 573 1.26 57.34 -3.23
C THR A 573 1.39 56.04 -4.02
N GLY A 574 2.01 56.12 -5.18
CA GLY A 574 2.19 55.03 -6.15
C GLY A 574 3.13 53.89 -5.72
N GLY A 575 3.12 53.51 -4.46
CA GLY A 575 3.88 52.40 -3.91
C GLY A 575 2.97 51.36 -3.19
N PRO A 576 3.46 50.14 -2.98
CA PRO A 576 2.71 49.13 -2.26
C PRO A 576 2.41 49.63 -0.84
N ALA A 577 1.14 49.89 -0.56
CA ALA A 577 0.68 50.30 0.74
C ALA A 577 0.62 49.07 1.68
N GLN A 578 1.78 48.60 2.08
CA GLN A 578 1.85 47.65 3.21
C GLN A 578 1.70 48.43 4.51
N LEU A 579 0.74 48.04 5.32
CA LEU A 579 0.61 48.53 6.69
C LEU A 579 1.79 47.98 7.49
N GLY A 580 2.86 48.77 7.57
CA GLY A 580 3.99 48.44 8.44
C GLY A 580 3.51 48.34 9.89
N LEU A 581 4.03 47.40 10.64
CA LEU A 581 3.66 47.16 12.03
C LEU A 581 3.70 48.41 12.90
N LYS A 582 4.68 49.32 12.67
CA LYS A 582 4.77 50.60 13.35
C LYS A 582 3.54 51.48 13.11
N LYS A 583 3.13 51.64 11.84
CA LYS A 583 1.95 52.44 11.48
C LYS A 583 0.65 51.84 12.05
N PHE A 584 0.58 50.51 12.11
CA PHE A 584 -0.53 49.83 12.76
C PHE A 584 -0.58 50.17 14.27
N PHE A 585 0.56 50.14 14.93
CA PHE A 585 0.70 50.56 16.33
C PHE A 585 0.26 52.00 16.59
N ASP A 586 0.69 52.90 15.74
CA ASP A 586 0.37 54.33 15.86
C ASP A 586 -1.14 54.59 15.70
N MET A 587 -1.86 53.71 15.02
CA MET A 587 -3.32 53.80 14.84
C MET A 587 -4.12 53.09 15.92
N MET A 588 -3.53 52.22 16.72
CA MET A 588 -4.23 51.47 17.77
C MET A 588 -5.02 52.35 18.77
N PRO A 589 -4.50 53.48 19.25
CA PRO A 589 -5.28 54.38 20.11
C PRO A 589 -6.54 54.90 19.41
N ASN A 590 -6.42 55.27 18.15
CA ASN A 590 -7.55 55.78 17.38
C ASN A 590 -8.59 54.70 17.10
N MET A 591 -8.14 53.44 16.87
CA MET A 591 -9.03 52.31 16.74
C MET A 591 -9.84 52.08 18.01
N LYS A 592 -9.17 52.07 19.16
CA LYS A 592 -9.82 51.88 20.46
C LYS A 592 -10.76 53.03 20.88
N ALA A 593 -10.51 54.24 20.36
CA ALA A 593 -11.35 55.40 20.58
C ALA A 593 -12.46 55.58 19.56
N SER A 594 -12.58 54.69 18.57
CA SER A 594 -13.58 54.79 17.54
C SER A 594 -14.96 54.30 18.00
N ASP A 595 -16.03 54.78 17.35
CA ASP A 595 -17.42 54.41 17.65
C ASP A 595 -17.85 53.07 17.03
N PHE A 596 -16.92 52.26 16.52
CA PHE A 596 -17.19 50.95 15.97
C PHE A 596 -17.32 49.89 17.08
N ASP A 597 -18.22 48.95 16.86
CA ASP A 597 -18.34 47.79 17.75
C ASP A 597 -17.36 46.66 17.35
N TYR A 598 -17.13 46.55 16.05
CA TYR A 598 -16.21 45.58 15.47
C TYR A 598 -15.33 46.24 14.41
N ILE A 599 -14.04 45.90 14.40
CA ILE A 599 -13.12 46.20 13.30
C ILE A 599 -12.59 44.87 12.79
N ILE A 600 -12.93 44.55 11.53
CA ILE A 600 -12.51 43.31 10.87
C ILE A 600 -11.37 43.61 9.92
N PHE A 601 -10.26 42.94 10.09
CA PHE A 601 -9.08 43.09 9.24
C PHE A 601 -9.01 41.92 8.25
N ASP A 602 -9.12 42.21 6.95
CA ASP A 602 -8.76 41.28 5.87
C ASP A 602 -7.25 41.36 5.67
N MET A 603 -6.52 40.35 6.20
CA MET A 603 -5.07 40.36 6.29
C MET A 603 -4.43 39.46 5.23
N PRO A 604 -3.22 39.79 4.76
CA PRO A 604 -2.48 38.96 3.83
C PRO A 604 -2.23 37.54 4.41
N PRO A 605 -1.98 36.56 3.54
CA PRO A 605 -1.73 35.19 3.98
C PRO A 605 -0.48 35.08 4.84
N LEU A 606 -0.44 34.03 5.67
CA LEU A 606 0.66 33.72 6.58
C LEU A 606 1.85 33.10 5.83
N ASP A 607 2.55 33.91 5.07
CA ASP A 607 3.86 33.55 4.53
C ASP A 607 5.01 33.93 5.48
N GLN A 608 6.26 33.64 5.11
CA GLN A 608 7.42 33.90 5.99
C GLN A 608 7.65 35.38 6.27
N THR A 609 7.26 36.25 5.35
CA THR A 609 7.51 37.69 5.38
C THR A 609 6.26 38.53 5.67
N SER A 610 5.13 37.87 5.88
CA SER A 610 3.84 38.52 6.06
C SER A 610 3.82 39.41 7.32
N PRO A 611 3.38 40.67 7.20
CA PRO A 611 3.16 41.55 8.36
C PRO A 611 2.07 41.02 9.30
N THR A 612 1.25 40.11 8.82
CA THR A 612 0.18 39.46 9.59
C THR A 612 0.68 38.84 10.89
N TRP A 613 1.91 38.30 10.91
CA TRP A 613 2.48 37.73 12.13
C TRP A 613 2.51 38.73 13.29
N GLY A 614 2.99 39.93 13.01
CA GLY A 614 3.04 40.96 14.04
C GLY A 614 1.68 41.56 14.39
N MET A 615 0.77 41.67 13.42
CA MET A 615 -0.59 42.20 13.64
C MET A 615 -1.48 41.21 14.40
N ALA A 616 -1.28 39.91 14.19
CA ALA A 616 -2.08 38.84 14.82
C ALA A 616 -2.09 38.93 16.36
N ALA A 617 -0.99 39.34 16.96
CA ALA A 617 -0.86 39.49 18.40
C ALA A 617 -1.79 40.58 19.01
N PHE A 618 -2.28 41.50 18.19
CA PHE A 618 -3.16 42.59 18.63
C PHE A 618 -4.64 42.35 18.41
N MET A 619 -4.98 41.26 17.70
CA MET A 619 -6.38 40.88 17.46
C MET A 619 -6.98 40.26 18.73
N ASP A 620 -8.22 40.59 19.02
CA ASP A 620 -8.98 39.93 20.05
C ASP A 620 -9.36 38.50 19.64
N LYS A 621 -9.58 38.28 18.33
CA LYS A 621 -9.72 36.97 17.73
C LYS A 621 -9.09 36.94 16.35
N LEU A 622 -8.37 35.88 16.05
CA LEU A 622 -7.77 35.64 14.74
C LEU A 622 -8.43 34.42 14.10
N LEU A 623 -9.00 34.61 12.93
CA LEU A 623 -9.55 33.55 12.09
C LEU A 623 -8.54 33.19 11.01
N VAL A 624 -8.04 31.95 11.04
CA VAL A 624 -7.10 31.44 10.05
C VAL A 624 -7.82 30.55 9.07
N VAL A 625 -7.90 30.97 7.82
CA VAL A 625 -8.55 30.25 6.75
C VAL A 625 -7.59 29.26 6.11
N VAL A 626 -7.92 27.98 6.20
CA VAL A 626 -7.20 26.88 5.56
C VAL A 626 -7.96 26.41 4.34
N GLU A 627 -7.35 26.45 3.17
CA GLU A 627 -7.95 25.92 1.94
C GLU A 627 -7.80 24.40 1.91
N ALA A 628 -8.94 23.71 1.85
CA ALA A 628 -8.93 22.25 1.76
C ALA A 628 -8.22 21.78 0.48
N GLU A 629 -7.49 20.68 0.58
CA GLU A 629 -6.74 20.03 -0.51
C GLU A 629 -5.56 20.82 -1.10
N LYS A 630 -5.31 22.03 -0.66
CA LYS A 630 -4.21 22.89 -1.12
C LYS A 630 -3.13 23.06 -0.04
N ASN A 631 -3.53 23.34 1.18
CA ASN A 631 -2.58 23.62 2.25
C ASN A 631 -1.96 22.35 2.84
N ASN A 632 -0.63 22.36 3.00
CA ASN A 632 0.12 21.25 3.59
C ASN A 632 -0.08 21.18 5.10
N ARG A 633 -0.29 19.97 5.64
CA ARG A 633 -0.51 19.71 7.07
C ARG A 633 0.61 20.24 7.96
N GLU A 634 1.85 20.06 7.53
CA GLU A 634 3.02 20.50 8.30
C GLU A 634 3.12 22.02 8.37
N VAL A 635 2.80 22.72 7.27
CA VAL A 635 2.75 24.19 7.23
C VAL A 635 1.68 24.70 8.18
N ILE A 636 0.49 24.11 8.14
CA ILE A 636 -0.61 24.48 9.02
C ILE A 636 -0.21 24.27 10.49
N ARG A 637 0.34 23.11 10.83
CA ARG A 637 0.77 22.78 12.19
C ARG A 637 1.81 23.78 12.71
N ARG A 638 2.82 24.08 11.89
CA ARG A 638 3.90 25.01 12.24
C ARG A 638 3.38 26.43 12.42
N SER A 639 2.56 26.91 11.47
CA SER A 639 2.00 28.26 11.54
C SER A 639 1.04 28.43 12.72
N TYR A 640 0.16 27.46 12.93
CA TYR A 640 -0.76 27.46 14.08
C TYR A 640 0.01 27.42 15.40
N GLY A 641 1.04 26.56 15.50
CA GLY A 641 1.89 26.49 16.71
C GLY A 641 2.58 27.80 17.03
N LYS A 642 3.09 28.52 16.02
CA LYS A 642 3.69 29.86 16.21
C LYS A 642 2.66 30.87 16.69
N LEU A 643 1.47 30.91 16.09
CA LEU A 643 0.42 31.86 16.49
C LEU A 643 -0.06 31.64 17.92
N ILE A 644 -0.25 30.38 18.33
CA ILE A 644 -0.69 30.07 19.71
C ILE A 644 0.38 30.35 20.75
N ALA A 645 1.65 30.19 20.39
CA ALA A 645 2.75 30.51 21.30
C ALA A 645 2.76 31.98 21.74
N GLU A 646 2.26 32.87 20.88
CA GLU A 646 2.15 34.29 21.19
C GLU A 646 0.85 34.63 21.93
N ARG A 647 -0.28 34.08 21.49
CA ARG A 647 -1.60 34.34 22.13
C ARG A 647 -2.62 33.26 21.75
N ASN A 648 -3.39 32.82 22.74
CA ASN A 648 -4.43 31.76 22.51
C ASN A 648 -5.78 32.36 22.03
N ASN A 649 -5.72 33.17 20.97
CA ASN A 649 -6.89 33.82 20.37
C ASN A 649 -7.19 33.34 18.94
N VAL A 650 -6.56 32.25 18.51
CA VAL A 650 -6.64 31.74 17.15
C VAL A 650 -7.77 30.74 16.98
N ALA A 651 -8.51 30.83 15.89
CA ALA A 651 -9.49 29.83 15.45
C ALA A 651 -9.26 29.49 13.98
N VAL A 652 -9.47 28.24 13.62
CA VAL A 652 -9.25 27.77 12.24
C VAL A 652 -10.58 27.51 11.55
N VAL A 653 -10.71 28.03 10.32
CA VAL A 653 -11.83 27.80 9.42
C VAL A 653 -11.32 27.05 8.19
N VAL A 654 -11.89 25.88 7.89
CA VAL A 654 -11.56 25.16 6.66
C VAL A 654 -12.49 25.59 5.55
N ASN A 655 -11.94 26.14 4.49
CA ASN A 655 -12.71 26.61 3.34
C ASN A 655 -12.56 25.67 2.13
N LYS A 656 -13.53 25.71 1.23
CA LYS A 656 -13.57 24.96 -0.03
C LYS A 656 -13.53 23.44 0.17
N THR A 657 -14.13 22.93 1.24
CA THR A 657 -14.20 21.49 1.48
C THR A 657 -15.05 20.80 0.41
N ARG A 658 -14.61 19.62 -0.03
CA ARG A 658 -15.32 18.82 -1.03
C ARG A 658 -15.67 17.46 -0.45
N SER A 659 -16.94 17.07 -0.58
CA SER A 659 -17.38 15.71 -0.29
C SER A 659 -17.30 14.89 -1.57
N TYR A 660 -16.44 13.87 -1.59
CA TYR A 660 -16.32 12.90 -2.69
C TYR A 660 -17.08 11.62 -2.38
N VAL A 661 -17.24 11.33 -1.10
CA VAL A 661 -17.90 10.13 -0.61
C VAL A 661 -19.42 10.34 -0.62
N PRO A 662 -20.20 9.39 -1.12
CA PRO A 662 -21.67 9.47 -1.02
C PRO A 662 -22.12 9.53 0.44
N LYS A 663 -23.19 10.30 0.72
CA LYS A 663 -23.67 10.51 2.10
C LYS A 663 -23.98 9.23 2.89
N TRP A 664 -24.41 8.15 2.20
CA TRP A 664 -24.72 6.87 2.82
C TRP A 664 -23.47 6.05 3.24
N LEU A 665 -22.28 6.43 2.76
CA LEU A 665 -20.98 5.84 3.09
C LEU A 665 -20.15 6.75 4.01
N ASP A 666 -20.57 8.00 4.20
CA ASP A 666 -19.88 8.97 5.04
C ASP A 666 -20.38 8.81 6.47
N SER A 667 -19.65 8.06 7.27
CA SER A 667 -19.96 7.81 8.68
C SER A 667 -19.79 9.04 9.58
N GLU A 668 -19.41 10.19 8.99
CA GLU A 668 -19.11 11.44 9.71
C GLU A 668 -20.12 12.56 9.39
N SER A 669 -21.19 12.28 8.61
CA SER A 669 -22.26 13.25 8.27
C SER A 669 -23.40 13.21 9.28
#